data_971101e3a4f0603e4e9249b38b8e0624
#
_entry.id   971101e3a4f0603e4e9249b38b8e0624
#
_cell.length_a   1.000
_cell.length_b   1.000
_cell.length_c   1.000
_cell.angle_alpha   90.00
_cell.angle_beta   90.00
_cell.angle_gamma   90.00
#
_symmetry.space_group_name_H-M   'P 1'
#
loop_
_entity.id
_entity.type
_entity.pdbx_description
1 polymer ?
#
loop_
_entity_poly.entity_id
_entity_poly.type
_entity_poly.pdbx_seq_one_letter_code
_entity_poly.pdbx_strand_id
1 'polypeptide(L)'
;MRKISLLIFIATIILSACVNKGKKEDQKIINANNVIPFFQHWNLILGDGTNVGKATDFENKDFFYATSENNVDWVVFKTPNAGNTHGTSNNTRTELAQLKKWTPMTDAKMNATLKVTNVSTTGDARVAATYSVVVGQIHSADGHENEPLKIYYKKFPGHTKGSVFWNYEINTAGDDNSGRWDFSTPVWGYDFSVVGTGENTYPAEPKEGIAIGEEFSYEVEVKDGMMSLKFTSDGHETKTFTKNLINSEYTKRSDIPNQVENLFVPIGQDGVEQEKAYADQGLFFKLGSYNQTNGKDPKVNKVWCSGAETHGGDVKKQYADGNYAEVWFKSANIEISKEAYSNADYFAANDGLSKKTVYPSEVISFMDKFKMLMGNGTSIDNLVDFENKDFFYTEIDGTRRWVVYKTPNSGVTSKNSSNTRTELHEKREWTPEDGGKLTGTCKVMQVSVSGDARVAASYSTVVGQIHSGEGHENEPIKIFYKKFPGQTKGSVFWNYEINTAGDDNSGRWDYSTAIWGHDMSVIGKTKTDFPAEPEDGIELGEEFSYEINVYKGIMYLTFKSEGHKTRTFTKNLIKSEYVNKSDIPEQVKNLFVPIGQDGTERANAYSGELNYFKQGAYNQTNGKAPEKNMVWCAGAETYGGDIAKQYENGCYTEVWFRDCTVGLGTKPNN
;
A
#
# COMPACT_ATOMS: atom_id res chain seq x y z
N MET A 1 40.29 16.18 84.48
CA MET A 1 40.25 14.79 84.12
C MET A 1 38.78 14.41 84.01
N ARG A 2 38.10 14.70 82.93
CA ARG A 2 36.73 14.29 82.67
C ARG A 2 36.66 13.72 81.24
N LYS A 3 36.33 12.42 81.17
CA LYS A 3 36.04 11.70 79.89
C LYS A 3 34.67 12.14 79.38
N ILE A 4 34.59 12.60 78.15
CA ILE A 4 33.34 12.85 77.45
C ILE A 4 33.14 11.71 76.50
N SER A 5 32.10 10.91 76.76
CA SER A 5 31.61 9.86 75.84
C SER A 5 30.72 10.43 74.76
N LEU A 6 31.06 10.22 73.51
CA LEU A 6 30.26 10.61 72.34
C LEU A 6 29.31 9.46 72.04
N LEU A 7 27.98 9.63 72.19
CA LEU A 7 26.92 8.75 71.75
C LEU A 7 26.64 9.00 70.30
N ILE A 8 26.86 7.97 69.43
CA ILE A 8 26.45 8.00 68.04
C ILE A 8 25.04 7.41 67.98
N PHE A 9 24.06 8.22 67.62
CA PHE A 9 22.70 7.79 67.28
C PHE A 9 22.67 7.29 65.82
N ILE A 10 22.51 6.00 65.61
CA ILE A 10 22.24 5.43 64.29
C ILE A 10 20.71 5.46 64.08
N ALA A 11 20.25 6.37 63.23
CA ALA A 11 18.88 6.39 62.77
C ALA A 11 18.77 5.44 61.58
N THR A 12 18.11 4.31 61.79
CA THR A 12 17.76 3.36 60.72
C THR A 12 16.55 3.90 59.95
N ILE A 13 16.79 4.46 58.77
CA ILE A 13 15.71 4.83 57.83
C ILE A 13 15.30 3.55 57.11
N ILE A 14 14.12 3.04 57.41
CA ILE A 14 13.47 2.00 56.62
C ILE A 14 12.88 2.69 55.38
N LEU A 15 13.59 2.61 54.24
CA LEU A 15 13.00 2.92 52.95
C LEU A 15 12.09 1.77 52.53
N SER A 16 10.77 1.96 52.63
CA SER A 16 9.79 1.14 51.93
C SER A 16 9.96 1.40 50.45
N ALA A 17 10.66 0.51 49.76
CA ALA A 17 10.66 0.47 48.29
C ALA A 17 9.29 -0.01 47.84
N CYS A 18 8.42 0.93 47.48
CA CYS A 18 7.30 0.61 46.59
C CYS A 18 7.88 0.14 45.24
N VAL A 19 7.92 -1.14 45.03
CA VAL A 19 8.16 -1.72 43.71
C VAL A 19 6.95 -1.35 42.84
N ASN A 20 7.05 -0.21 42.19
CA ASN A 20 6.21 0.04 41.01
C ASN A 20 6.55 -1.07 40.00
N LYS A 21 5.69 -2.05 39.89
CA LYS A 21 5.62 -2.91 38.71
C LYS A 21 5.23 -1.97 37.56
N GLY A 22 6.23 -1.37 36.94
CA GLY A 22 6.05 -0.76 35.64
C GLY A 22 5.39 -1.80 34.75
N LYS A 23 4.17 -1.51 34.30
CA LYS A 23 3.63 -2.22 33.14
C LYS A 23 4.72 -2.13 32.09
N LYS A 24 5.29 -3.27 31.68
CA LYS A 24 5.95 -3.34 30.39
C LYS A 24 4.90 -2.84 29.40
N GLU A 25 5.10 -1.66 28.87
CA GLU A 25 4.43 -1.30 27.62
C GLU A 25 4.79 -2.44 26.65
N ASP A 26 3.80 -3.15 26.18
CA ASP A 26 3.96 -4.09 25.09
C ASP A 26 4.56 -3.27 23.95
N GLN A 27 5.82 -3.50 23.63
CA GLN A 27 6.47 -2.87 22.49
C GLN A 27 5.64 -3.30 21.28
N LYS A 28 4.93 -2.34 20.68
CA LYS A 28 4.20 -2.52 19.44
C LYS A 28 5.19 -3.14 18.44
N ILE A 29 4.95 -4.37 18.04
CA ILE A 29 5.74 -5.00 16.98
C ILE A 29 5.39 -4.26 15.69
N ILE A 30 6.31 -3.42 15.23
CA ILE A 30 6.16 -2.69 13.98
C ILE A 30 6.90 -3.50 12.94
N ASN A 31 6.21 -3.79 11.85
CA ASN A 31 6.78 -4.44 10.69
C ASN A 31 6.98 -3.39 9.56
N ALA A 32 8.04 -3.51 8.78
CA ALA A 32 8.33 -2.65 7.65
C ALA A 32 7.14 -2.53 6.67
N ASN A 33 6.39 -3.60 6.47
CA ASN A 33 5.17 -3.65 5.63
C ASN A 33 4.04 -2.72 6.13
N ASN A 34 4.06 -2.33 7.41
CA ASN A 34 3.03 -1.44 7.96
C ASN A 34 3.34 0.04 7.68
N VAL A 35 4.58 0.34 7.33
CA VAL A 35 5.07 1.71 7.06
C VAL A 35 5.14 1.97 5.56
N ILE A 36 5.76 1.04 4.82
CA ILE A 36 5.83 1.08 3.35
C ILE A 36 4.96 -0.08 2.83
N PRO A 37 3.78 0.21 2.26
CA PRO A 37 2.94 -0.82 1.65
C PRO A 37 3.57 -1.36 0.36
N PHE A 38 3.06 -2.51 -0.12
CA PHE A 38 3.42 -3.09 -1.42
C PHE A 38 4.83 -3.70 -1.51
N PHE A 39 5.38 -4.24 -0.42
CA PHE A 39 6.68 -4.94 -0.45
C PHE A 39 6.73 -6.10 -1.46
N GLN A 40 5.61 -6.70 -1.79
CA GLN A 40 5.51 -7.73 -2.84
C GLN A 40 5.89 -7.21 -4.25
N HIS A 41 5.89 -5.89 -4.45
CA HIS A 41 6.30 -5.26 -5.71
C HIS A 41 7.78 -4.88 -5.75
N TRP A 42 8.52 -5.19 -4.69
CA TRP A 42 9.90 -4.81 -4.53
C TRP A 42 10.83 -6.01 -4.32
N ASN A 43 12.01 -5.94 -4.90
CA ASN A 43 13.16 -6.78 -4.58
C ASN A 43 14.08 -6.00 -3.64
N LEU A 44 14.46 -6.59 -2.51
CA LEU A 44 15.38 -5.97 -1.56
C LEU A 44 16.78 -6.57 -1.70
N ILE A 45 17.77 -5.67 -1.81
CA ILE A 45 19.20 -6.02 -1.74
C ILE A 45 19.77 -5.35 -0.48
N LEU A 46 20.55 -6.09 0.30
CA LEU A 46 21.18 -5.61 1.53
C LEU A 46 22.63 -5.15 1.29
N GLY A 47 23.17 -4.36 2.21
CA GLY A 47 24.52 -3.83 2.18
C GLY A 47 25.63 -4.90 2.25
N ASP A 48 25.33 -6.12 2.60
CA ASP A 48 26.23 -7.29 2.52
C ASP A 48 26.16 -8.05 1.18
N GLY A 49 25.33 -7.56 0.25
CA GLY A 49 25.09 -8.17 -1.06
C GLY A 49 24.00 -9.25 -1.07
N THR A 50 23.37 -9.54 0.07
CA THR A 50 22.27 -10.49 0.13
C THR A 50 21.09 -9.99 -0.69
N ASN A 51 20.65 -10.79 -1.66
CA ASN A 51 19.41 -10.57 -2.37
C ASN A 51 18.27 -11.29 -1.65
N VAL A 52 17.43 -10.54 -0.96
CA VAL A 52 16.31 -11.08 -0.18
C VAL A 52 15.15 -11.51 -1.09
N GLY A 53 15.09 -10.97 -2.31
CA GLY A 53 13.91 -11.09 -3.15
C GLY A 53 12.77 -10.23 -2.61
N LYS A 54 11.57 -10.80 -2.51
CA LYS A 54 10.42 -10.08 -1.93
C LYS A 54 10.65 -9.88 -0.44
N ALA A 55 10.65 -8.62 0.00
CA ALA A 55 10.95 -8.22 1.38
C ALA A 55 9.76 -8.33 2.34
N THR A 56 8.67 -9.00 1.95
CA THR A 56 7.47 -9.17 2.79
C THR A 56 7.85 -9.88 4.09
N ASP A 57 7.53 -9.26 5.22
CA ASP A 57 7.83 -9.74 6.58
C ASP A 57 9.31 -9.99 6.89
N PHE A 58 10.21 -9.43 6.08
CA PHE A 58 11.64 -9.52 6.27
C PHE A 58 12.16 -8.36 7.12
N GLU A 59 13.01 -8.68 8.09
CA GLU A 59 13.81 -7.72 8.86
C GLU A 59 15.23 -8.23 9.05
N ASN A 60 16.17 -7.29 9.03
CA ASN A 60 17.58 -7.51 9.39
C ASN A 60 18.07 -6.28 10.16
N LYS A 61 18.36 -6.42 11.45
CA LYS A 61 18.72 -5.31 12.35
C LYS A 61 20.01 -4.57 11.97
N ASP A 62 20.87 -5.20 11.15
CA ASP A 62 22.08 -4.55 10.66
C ASP A 62 21.85 -3.71 9.41
N PHE A 63 20.79 -4.01 8.61
CA PHE A 63 20.59 -3.37 7.31
C PHE A 63 19.19 -2.80 7.06
N PHE A 64 18.13 -3.53 7.45
CA PHE A 64 16.75 -3.22 7.08
C PHE A 64 15.77 -3.65 8.17
N TYR A 65 15.11 -2.70 8.81
CA TYR A 65 14.17 -2.97 9.90
C TYR A 65 13.19 -1.82 10.12
N ALA A 66 12.09 -2.10 10.83
CA ALA A 66 11.16 -1.08 11.29
C ALA A 66 11.53 -0.58 12.70
N THR A 67 11.24 0.68 12.97
CA THR A 67 11.43 1.33 14.28
C THR A 67 10.38 2.42 14.49
N SER A 68 10.19 2.85 15.75
CA SER A 68 9.36 4.01 16.10
C SER A 68 10.19 5.07 16.79
N GLU A 69 9.97 6.33 16.40
CA GLU A 69 10.51 7.50 17.05
C GLU A 69 9.42 8.54 17.22
N ASN A 70 9.19 9.04 18.43
CA ASN A 70 8.16 10.05 18.74
C ASN A 70 6.74 9.67 18.25
N ASN A 71 6.36 8.40 18.37
CA ASN A 71 5.10 7.83 17.89
C ASN A 71 4.93 7.84 16.36
N VAL A 72 6.00 8.02 15.61
CA VAL A 72 6.06 7.87 14.15
C VAL A 72 6.81 6.58 13.84
N ASP A 73 6.22 5.75 13.00
CA ASP A 73 6.82 4.50 12.56
C ASP A 73 7.68 4.76 11.31
N TRP A 74 8.84 4.15 11.26
CA TRP A 74 9.86 4.32 10.22
C TRP A 74 10.38 2.97 9.72
N VAL A 75 10.77 2.91 8.45
CA VAL A 75 11.61 1.84 7.91
C VAL A 75 13.03 2.35 7.74
N VAL A 76 13.98 1.68 8.36
CA VAL A 76 15.40 2.01 8.35
C VAL A 76 16.11 1.21 7.26
N PHE A 77 16.86 1.92 6.42
CA PHE A 77 17.81 1.36 5.46
C PHE A 77 19.21 1.80 5.86
N LYS A 78 20.09 0.85 6.14
CA LYS A 78 21.45 1.10 6.62
C LYS A 78 22.47 0.39 5.74
N THR A 79 23.54 1.08 5.34
CA THR A 79 24.47 0.59 4.31
C THR A 79 25.89 0.96 4.65
N PRO A 80 26.83 0.00 4.85
CA PRO A 80 28.24 0.29 5.13
C PRO A 80 28.97 0.88 3.91
N ASN A 81 30.15 1.46 4.11
CA ASN A 81 31.01 1.94 3.01
C ASN A 81 31.56 0.81 2.14
N ALA A 82 31.72 -0.38 2.72
CA ALA A 82 32.14 -1.59 2.01
C ALA A 82 31.34 -2.80 2.48
N GLY A 83 31.00 -3.63 1.52
CA GLY A 83 30.30 -4.90 1.65
C GLY A 83 30.36 -5.61 0.30
N ASN A 84 29.51 -6.59 0.09
CA ASN A 84 29.37 -7.18 -1.23
C ASN A 84 28.52 -6.29 -2.11
N THR A 85 28.96 -6.02 -3.31
CA THR A 85 28.21 -5.25 -4.30
C THR A 85 27.58 -6.19 -5.32
N HIS A 86 26.48 -5.72 -5.94
CA HIS A 86 25.79 -6.50 -6.96
C HIS A 86 26.25 -6.09 -8.37
N GLY A 87 26.56 -7.08 -9.23
CA GLY A 87 27.00 -6.85 -10.60
C GLY A 87 28.31 -6.05 -10.69
N THR A 88 28.32 -5.05 -11.55
CA THR A 88 29.48 -4.17 -11.79
C THR A 88 29.58 -2.99 -10.83
N SER A 89 28.65 -2.85 -9.89
CA SER A 89 28.57 -1.72 -8.96
C SER A 89 29.77 -1.65 -8.01
N ASN A 90 30.26 -0.45 -7.80
CA ASN A 90 31.34 -0.18 -6.85
C ASN A 90 30.84 0.17 -5.44
N ASN A 91 29.57 0.42 -5.31
CA ASN A 91 28.93 0.97 -4.11
C ASN A 91 27.95 -0.01 -3.51
N THR A 92 27.94 -0.07 -2.19
CA THR A 92 27.02 -0.90 -1.41
C THR A 92 25.64 -0.26 -1.34
N ARG A 93 24.63 -1.09 -1.20
CA ARG A 93 23.24 -0.62 -1.11
C ARG A 93 22.39 -1.49 -0.23
N THR A 94 21.53 -0.88 0.56
CA THR A 94 20.35 -1.49 1.14
C THR A 94 19.18 -0.80 0.46
N GLU A 95 18.60 -1.43 -0.53
CA GLU A 95 17.74 -0.76 -1.48
C GLU A 95 16.63 -1.66 -2.00
N LEU A 96 15.42 -1.11 -2.09
CA LEU A 96 14.30 -1.69 -2.79
C LEU A 96 14.38 -1.34 -4.28
N ALA A 97 14.24 -2.34 -5.15
CA ALA A 97 14.12 -2.19 -6.58
C ALA A 97 12.75 -2.70 -7.02
N GLN A 98 12.00 -1.88 -7.75
CA GLN A 98 10.69 -2.26 -8.26
C GLN A 98 10.80 -3.45 -9.21
N LEU A 99 9.96 -4.46 -9.01
CA LEU A 99 9.96 -5.67 -9.85
C LEU A 99 9.40 -5.43 -11.25
N LYS A 100 8.38 -4.58 -11.36
CA LYS A 100 7.74 -4.26 -12.64
C LYS A 100 8.44 -3.09 -13.32
N LYS A 101 8.68 -3.25 -14.61
CA LYS A 101 9.24 -2.21 -15.48
C LYS A 101 8.12 -1.46 -16.19
N TRP A 102 8.37 -0.23 -16.55
CA TRP A 102 7.47 0.66 -17.27
C TRP A 102 8.29 1.47 -18.28
N THR A 103 7.66 2.14 -19.23
CA THR A 103 8.35 2.99 -20.20
C THR A 103 8.07 4.47 -19.90
N PRO A 104 8.88 5.42 -20.41
CA PRO A 104 8.62 6.85 -20.22
C PRO A 104 7.22 7.32 -20.73
N MET A 105 6.62 6.58 -21.66
CA MET A 105 5.27 6.86 -22.16
C MET A 105 4.17 6.33 -21.25
N THR A 106 4.57 5.69 -20.16
CA THR A 106 3.69 5.18 -19.13
C THR A 106 3.51 6.22 -18.03
N ASP A 107 2.30 6.38 -17.52
CA ASP A 107 2.07 7.18 -16.33
C ASP A 107 2.58 6.42 -15.11
N ALA A 108 3.69 6.85 -14.54
CA ALA A 108 4.31 6.25 -13.39
C ALA A 108 4.65 7.31 -12.33
N LYS A 109 4.38 6.99 -11.06
CA LYS A 109 4.60 7.92 -9.95
C LYS A 109 5.23 7.21 -8.77
N MET A 110 6.21 7.86 -8.14
CA MET A 110 6.77 7.46 -6.86
C MET A 110 6.79 8.67 -5.94
N ASN A 111 6.38 8.50 -4.70
CA ASN A 111 6.55 9.51 -3.67
C ASN A 111 7.10 8.89 -2.39
N ALA A 112 7.86 9.68 -1.64
CA ALA A 112 8.37 9.27 -0.34
C ALA A 112 8.56 10.45 0.59
N THR A 113 8.41 10.18 1.90
CA THR A 113 8.81 11.07 2.99
C THR A 113 9.87 10.36 3.82
N LEU A 114 10.99 11.01 4.02
CA LEU A 114 12.18 10.42 4.63
C LEU A 114 13.00 11.43 5.42
N LYS A 115 13.96 10.91 6.19
CA LYS A 115 15.08 11.65 6.76
C LYS A 115 16.38 10.87 6.57
N VAL A 116 17.49 11.56 6.41
CA VAL A 116 18.82 10.94 6.43
C VAL A 116 19.39 11.14 7.83
N THR A 117 19.78 10.05 8.49
CA THR A 117 20.27 10.08 9.88
C THR A 117 21.79 9.93 9.95
N ASN A 118 22.41 9.37 8.89
CA ASN A 118 23.86 9.33 8.76
C ASN A 118 24.32 9.29 7.29
N VAL A 119 25.44 9.92 7.01
CA VAL A 119 26.29 9.66 5.82
C VAL A 119 27.72 9.45 6.31
N SER A 120 28.54 8.75 5.52
CA SER A 120 29.93 8.44 5.92
C SER A 120 30.69 9.64 6.45
N THR A 121 31.46 9.43 7.50
CA THR A 121 32.32 10.45 8.12
C THR A 121 33.73 10.48 7.55
N THR A 122 34.12 9.49 6.75
CA THR A 122 35.44 9.38 6.12
C THR A 122 35.34 9.35 4.60
N GLY A 123 36.41 9.77 3.93
CA GLY A 123 36.57 9.80 2.49
C GLY A 123 37.29 11.06 2.01
N ASP A 124 37.59 11.13 0.73
CA ASP A 124 38.28 12.25 0.09
C ASP A 124 37.25 13.31 -0.34
N ALA A 125 37.35 14.50 0.23
CA ALA A 125 36.41 15.60 -0.07
C ALA A 125 36.49 16.13 -1.52
N ARG A 126 37.55 15.84 -2.23
CA ARG A 126 37.71 16.19 -3.65
C ARG A 126 36.93 15.27 -4.59
N VAL A 127 36.38 14.17 -4.08
CA VAL A 127 35.58 13.22 -4.84
C VAL A 127 34.10 13.59 -4.78
N ALA A 128 33.45 13.73 -5.92
CA ALA A 128 32.11 14.26 -5.99
C ALA A 128 31.06 13.36 -5.26
N ALA A 129 31.19 12.05 -5.33
CA ALA A 129 30.29 11.09 -4.70
C ALA A 129 30.51 10.92 -3.19
N THR A 130 31.64 11.37 -2.65
CA THR A 130 31.96 11.18 -1.24
C THR A 130 30.98 11.92 -0.33
N TYR A 131 30.67 11.33 0.84
CA TYR A 131 29.74 11.85 1.84
C TYR A 131 28.29 11.92 1.39
N SER A 132 27.89 11.13 0.38
CA SER A 132 26.54 11.14 -0.17
C SER A 132 25.87 9.78 -0.20
N VAL A 133 24.55 9.82 -0.21
CA VAL A 133 23.66 8.67 -0.35
C VAL A 133 22.57 8.98 -1.35
N VAL A 134 22.24 8.02 -2.22
CA VAL A 134 21.06 8.08 -3.10
C VAL A 134 19.88 7.51 -2.33
N VAL A 135 18.76 8.25 -2.31
CA VAL A 135 17.55 7.92 -1.55
C VAL A 135 16.35 7.57 -2.42
N GLY A 136 16.44 7.81 -3.71
CA GLY A 136 15.42 7.47 -4.71
C GLY A 136 15.98 7.57 -6.11
N GLN A 137 15.51 6.73 -7.04
CA GLN A 137 15.99 6.75 -8.41
C GLN A 137 14.96 6.15 -9.38
N ILE A 138 15.11 6.53 -10.66
CA ILE A 138 14.63 5.79 -11.82
C ILE A 138 15.85 5.12 -12.44
N HIS A 139 15.76 3.82 -12.70
CA HIS A 139 16.84 3.04 -13.31
C HIS A 139 16.36 2.45 -14.64
N SER A 140 17.24 2.46 -15.65
CA SER A 140 17.00 1.72 -16.89
C SER A 140 17.25 0.23 -16.67
N ALA A 141 16.41 -0.58 -17.28
CA ALA A 141 16.53 -2.04 -17.28
C ALA A 141 17.26 -2.57 -18.49
N ASP A 142 17.49 -1.71 -19.47
CA ASP A 142 18.10 -2.09 -20.75
C ASP A 142 19.58 -1.69 -20.74
N GLY A 143 20.45 -2.64 -20.59
CA GLY A 143 21.92 -2.72 -20.75
C GLY A 143 22.83 -1.50 -20.61
N HIS A 144 22.30 -0.29 -20.53
CA HIS A 144 23.08 0.94 -20.45
C HIS A 144 23.47 1.34 -19.02
N GLU A 145 22.99 0.64 -18.00
CA GLU A 145 23.23 0.91 -16.57
C GLU A 145 22.99 2.38 -16.16
N ASN A 146 22.09 3.06 -16.88
CA ASN A 146 21.83 4.48 -16.67
C ASN A 146 20.67 4.71 -15.73
N GLU A 147 20.76 5.79 -15.01
CA GLU A 147 19.72 6.23 -14.12
C GLU A 147 19.19 7.61 -14.58
N PRO A 148 18.03 7.66 -15.27
CA PRO A 148 17.39 8.93 -15.64
C PRO A 148 17.18 9.88 -14.45
N LEU A 149 17.17 9.31 -13.24
CA LEU A 149 17.05 10.07 -12.00
C LEU A 149 17.80 9.39 -10.87
N LYS A 150 18.64 10.15 -10.17
CA LYS A 150 19.14 9.85 -8.82
C LYS A 150 18.86 11.05 -7.92
N ILE A 151 18.24 10.84 -6.78
CA ILE A 151 18.03 11.85 -5.74
C ILE A 151 19.04 11.60 -4.64
N TYR A 152 19.87 12.61 -4.36
CA TYR A 152 20.99 12.54 -3.43
C TYR A 152 20.74 13.38 -2.18
N TYR A 153 21.32 12.91 -1.08
CA TYR A 153 21.67 13.73 0.06
C TYR A 153 23.17 13.67 0.30
N LYS A 154 23.83 14.82 0.46
CA LYS A 154 25.29 14.93 0.67
C LYS A 154 25.59 15.87 1.81
N LYS A 155 26.42 15.44 2.78
CA LYS A 155 26.82 16.29 3.92
C LYS A 155 28.28 16.05 4.27
N PHE A 156 29.07 17.11 4.20
CA PHE A 156 30.49 17.07 4.60
C PHE A 156 30.63 16.92 6.11
N PRO A 157 31.71 16.26 6.59
CA PRO A 157 32.04 16.19 8.01
C PRO A 157 32.12 17.58 8.66
N GLY A 158 31.61 17.72 9.87
CA GLY A 158 31.56 18.99 10.60
C GLY A 158 30.41 19.94 10.22
N HIS A 159 29.74 19.73 9.12
CA HIS A 159 28.52 20.49 8.78
C HIS A 159 27.33 20.00 9.59
N THR A 160 26.41 20.91 9.91
CA THR A 160 25.10 20.59 10.50
C THR A 160 24.07 20.29 9.44
N LYS A 161 24.19 20.94 8.27
CA LYS A 161 23.30 20.80 7.11
C LYS A 161 24.01 20.13 5.95
N GLY A 162 23.27 19.30 5.23
CA GLY A 162 23.66 18.72 3.96
C GLY A 162 22.88 19.33 2.80
N SER A 163 23.18 18.90 1.59
CA SER A 163 22.52 19.32 0.36
C SER A 163 21.66 18.20 -0.19
N VAL A 164 20.49 18.55 -0.72
CA VAL A 164 19.64 17.68 -1.55
C VAL A 164 19.76 18.15 -2.99
N PHE A 165 20.03 17.24 -3.89
CA PHE A 165 20.11 17.50 -5.33
C PHE A 165 19.71 16.25 -6.11
N TRP A 166 19.49 16.40 -7.40
CA TRP A 166 19.21 15.27 -8.28
C TRP A 166 20.09 15.30 -9.51
N ASN A 167 20.43 14.11 -10.01
CA ASN A 167 21.18 13.93 -11.23
C ASN A 167 20.31 13.29 -12.30
N TYR A 168 20.47 13.76 -13.53
CA TYR A 168 20.06 13.10 -14.75
C TYR A 168 21.30 12.56 -15.45
N GLU A 169 21.32 11.29 -15.77
CA GLU A 169 22.41 10.68 -16.55
C GLU A 169 22.15 10.80 -18.04
N ILE A 170 23.17 11.15 -18.78
CA ILE A 170 23.17 11.18 -20.23
C ILE A 170 24.24 10.20 -20.74
N ASN A 171 23.97 9.50 -21.83
CA ASN A 171 24.88 8.51 -22.38
C ASN A 171 24.77 8.47 -23.90
N THR A 172 25.83 7.97 -24.57
CA THR A 172 25.78 7.58 -25.98
C THR A 172 25.13 6.21 -26.14
N ALA A 173 24.72 5.89 -27.35
CA ALA A 173 24.28 4.55 -27.69
C ALA A 173 25.43 3.54 -27.49
N GLY A 174 25.26 2.65 -26.50
CA GLY A 174 26.22 1.61 -26.14
C GLY A 174 26.23 1.30 -24.66
N ASP A 175 26.80 0.17 -24.27
CA ASP A 175 26.72 -0.38 -22.92
C ASP A 175 27.95 -0.14 -22.04
N ASP A 176 28.99 0.57 -22.57
CA ASP A 176 30.26 0.70 -21.90
C ASP A 176 30.44 1.94 -21.03
N ASN A 177 29.42 2.75 -20.90
CA ASN A 177 29.45 4.02 -20.15
C ASN A 177 30.52 5.03 -20.61
N SER A 178 31.15 4.81 -21.75
CA SER A 178 32.24 5.68 -22.23
C SER A 178 31.75 7.09 -22.57
N GLY A 179 30.48 7.20 -22.96
CA GLY A 179 29.82 8.46 -23.25
C GLY A 179 28.93 9.01 -22.14
N ARG A 180 29.02 8.47 -20.93
CA ARG A 180 28.17 8.85 -19.82
C ARG A 180 28.55 10.20 -19.22
N TRP A 181 27.52 11.01 -18.94
CA TRP A 181 27.59 12.28 -18.23
C TRP A 181 26.46 12.34 -17.17
N ASP A 182 26.76 12.92 -16.00
CA ASP A 182 25.75 13.23 -14.99
C ASP A 182 25.52 14.74 -14.95
N PHE A 183 24.28 15.15 -15.23
CA PHE A 183 23.82 16.53 -15.05
C PHE A 183 23.20 16.70 -13.69
N SER A 184 23.77 17.53 -12.83
CA SER A 184 23.37 17.71 -11.44
C SER A 184 22.64 19.04 -11.21
N THR A 185 21.50 18.98 -10.50
CA THR A 185 20.67 20.15 -10.19
C THR A 185 20.42 20.23 -8.69
N PRO A 186 20.76 21.34 -8.02
CA PRO A 186 20.50 21.51 -6.58
C PRO A 186 19.00 21.68 -6.33
N VAL A 187 18.51 21.06 -5.25
CA VAL A 187 17.19 21.28 -4.67
C VAL A 187 17.31 22.25 -3.51
N TRP A 188 18.08 21.87 -2.49
CA TRP A 188 18.46 22.71 -1.37
C TRP A 188 19.95 22.56 -1.09
N GLY A 189 20.67 23.64 -1.08
CA GLY A 189 22.11 23.65 -0.90
C GLY A 189 22.88 23.56 -2.23
N TYR A 190 23.84 22.67 -2.30
CA TYR A 190 24.77 22.49 -3.41
C TYR A 190 24.34 21.35 -4.35
N ASP A 191 24.82 21.39 -5.56
CA ASP A 191 24.76 20.26 -6.48
C ASP A 191 25.95 19.29 -6.29
N PHE A 192 26.01 18.27 -7.11
CA PHE A 192 27.04 17.24 -7.07
C PHE A 192 28.47 17.75 -7.32
N SER A 193 28.62 18.85 -8.08
CA SER A 193 29.91 19.40 -8.52
C SER A 193 30.70 20.07 -7.37
N VAL A 194 30.01 20.43 -6.27
CA VAL A 194 30.68 21.10 -5.17
C VAL A 194 31.48 20.09 -4.34
N VAL A 195 32.80 20.24 -4.40
CA VAL A 195 33.78 19.37 -3.75
C VAL A 195 34.77 20.17 -2.90
N GLY A 196 35.52 19.49 -2.08
CA GLY A 196 36.61 20.07 -1.29
C GLY A 196 37.82 20.46 -2.13
N THR A 197 38.61 21.41 -1.63
CA THR A 197 39.88 21.84 -2.25
C THR A 197 41.08 20.94 -1.86
N GLY A 198 40.90 20.13 -0.83
CA GLY A 198 41.85 19.11 -0.36
C GLY A 198 41.08 17.92 0.21
N GLU A 199 41.77 16.82 0.49
CA GLU A 199 41.18 15.58 0.98
C GLU A 199 40.30 15.79 2.21
N ASN A 200 40.73 16.65 3.14
CA ASN A 200 40.01 16.99 4.37
C ASN A 200 39.69 18.51 4.44
N THR A 201 39.60 19.18 3.29
CA THR A 201 39.28 20.60 3.20
C THR A 201 37.91 20.74 2.55
N TYR A 202 36.91 20.99 3.39
CA TYR A 202 35.51 21.01 3.00
C TYR A 202 35.08 22.39 2.49
N PRO A 203 34.09 22.46 1.56
CA PRO A 203 33.45 23.73 1.20
C PRO A 203 32.72 24.33 2.39
N ALA A 204 32.28 25.58 2.30
CA ALA A 204 31.42 26.18 3.32
C ALA A 204 30.10 25.40 3.49
N GLU A 205 29.51 25.41 4.67
CA GLU A 205 28.20 24.79 4.89
C GLU A 205 27.12 25.46 4.03
N PRO A 206 26.21 24.71 3.40
CA PRO A 206 25.13 25.26 2.57
C PRO A 206 24.15 26.06 3.43
N LYS A 207 23.81 27.29 3.00
CA LYS A 207 22.88 28.14 3.74
C LYS A 207 21.45 27.56 3.82
N GLU A 208 20.99 26.98 2.73
CA GLU A 208 19.64 26.43 2.57
C GLU A 208 19.64 24.87 2.54
N GLY A 209 20.56 24.25 3.26
CA GLY A 209 20.63 22.77 3.30
C GLY A 209 19.66 22.17 4.29
N ILE A 210 19.45 20.86 4.15
CA ILE A 210 18.65 20.00 5.05
C ILE A 210 19.56 19.42 6.14
N ALA A 211 19.15 19.52 7.40
CA ALA A 211 19.93 18.97 8.51
C ALA A 211 19.84 17.43 8.59
N ILE A 212 20.79 16.78 9.25
CA ILE A 212 20.67 15.36 9.61
C ILE A 212 19.45 15.20 10.53
N GLY A 213 18.59 14.23 10.21
CA GLY A 213 17.35 13.95 10.94
C GLY A 213 16.16 14.84 10.56
N GLU A 214 16.36 15.85 9.72
CA GLU A 214 15.28 16.67 9.18
C GLU A 214 14.51 15.93 8.09
N GLU A 215 13.16 16.00 8.16
CA GLU A 215 12.28 15.32 7.20
C GLU A 215 12.17 16.13 5.90
N PHE A 216 12.23 15.42 4.78
CA PHE A 216 11.83 15.97 3.48
C PHE A 216 11.08 14.93 2.66
N SER A 217 10.34 15.40 1.68
CA SER A 217 9.57 14.54 0.77
C SER A 217 9.95 14.83 -0.67
N TYR A 218 9.85 13.80 -1.49
CA TYR A 218 9.91 13.94 -2.93
C TYR A 218 8.72 13.25 -3.61
N GLU A 219 8.32 13.80 -4.73
CA GLU A 219 7.37 13.21 -5.67
C GLU A 219 8.04 13.19 -7.04
N VAL A 220 8.04 12.02 -7.67
CA VAL A 220 8.52 11.77 -9.02
C VAL A 220 7.33 11.29 -9.83
N GLU A 221 6.96 12.02 -10.86
CA GLU A 221 5.88 11.65 -11.78
C GLU A 221 6.42 11.66 -13.20
N VAL A 222 6.21 10.56 -13.94
CA VAL A 222 6.49 10.48 -15.37
C VAL A 222 5.16 10.32 -16.09
N LYS A 223 4.89 11.25 -17.00
CA LYS A 223 3.66 11.27 -17.78
C LYS A 223 3.95 11.76 -19.19
N ASP A 224 3.46 11.03 -20.20
CA ASP A 224 3.65 11.38 -21.61
C ASP A 224 5.12 11.70 -21.95
N GLY A 225 6.06 10.93 -21.39
CA GLY A 225 7.49 11.09 -21.59
C GLY A 225 8.15 12.23 -20.81
N MET A 226 7.37 13.00 -20.03
CA MET A 226 7.90 14.07 -19.18
C MET A 226 8.02 13.62 -17.74
N MET A 227 9.21 13.70 -17.17
CA MET A 227 9.45 13.54 -15.74
C MET A 227 9.24 14.88 -15.04
N SER A 228 8.41 14.89 -14.01
CA SER A 228 8.18 16.01 -13.10
C SER A 228 8.65 15.63 -11.70
N LEU A 229 9.41 16.50 -11.07
CA LEU A 229 9.93 16.32 -9.72
C LEU A 229 9.38 17.41 -8.82
N LYS A 230 8.97 17.06 -7.61
CA LYS A 230 8.58 18.01 -6.57
C LYS A 230 9.23 17.62 -5.25
N PHE A 231 9.86 18.60 -4.60
CA PHE A 231 10.51 18.43 -3.30
C PHE A 231 9.90 19.38 -2.28
N THR A 232 9.60 18.87 -1.10
CA THR A 232 9.02 19.64 0.01
C THR A 232 9.71 19.27 1.34
N SER A 233 9.94 20.28 2.18
CA SER A 233 10.37 20.13 3.58
C SER A 233 9.86 21.32 4.37
N ASP A 234 9.54 21.11 5.64
CA ASP A 234 9.05 22.17 6.51
C ASP A 234 10.10 23.28 6.67
N GLY A 235 9.69 24.52 6.48
CA GLY A 235 10.61 25.67 6.56
C GLY A 235 11.47 25.91 5.31
N HIS A 236 11.37 25.08 4.28
CA HIS A 236 12.08 25.23 3.02
C HIS A 236 11.12 25.54 1.86
N GLU A 237 11.64 26.25 0.87
CA GLU A 237 10.87 26.53 -0.35
C GLU A 237 10.63 25.21 -1.11
N THR A 238 9.37 24.99 -1.52
CA THR A 238 9.03 23.88 -2.43
C THR A 238 9.74 24.07 -3.76
N LYS A 239 10.44 23.04 -4.22
CA LYS A 239 11.14 23.04 -5.52
C LYS A 239 10.50 22.07 -6.49
N THR A 240 10.38 22.48 -7.75
CA THR A 240 9.83 21.66 -8.83
C THR A 240 10.75 21.72 -10.05
N PHE A 241 10.87 20.58 -10.72
CA PHE A 241 11.70 20.44 -11.93
C PHE A 241 11.00 19.56 -12.96
N THR A 242 11.38 19.69 -14.21
CA THR A 242 10.90 18.82 -15.30
C THR A 242 12.05 18.39 -16.18
N LYS A 243 11.96 17.19 -16.77
CA LYS A 243 12.92 16.67 -17.73
C LYS A 243 12.23 15.78 -18.77
N ASN A 244 12.53 16.00 -20.03
CA ASN A 244 12.06 15.14 -21.12
C ASN A 244 12.87 13.85 -21.14
N LEU A 245 12.17 12.70 -21.07
CA LEU A 245 12.77 11.37 -21.10
C LEU A 245 12.67 10.67 -22.47
N ILE A 246 12.03 11.29 -23.45
CA ILE A 246 11.82 10.70 -24.78
C ILE A 246 12.56 11.46 -25.90
N ASN A 247 12.95 12.70 -25.64
CA ASN A 247 13.74 13.49 -26.57
C ASN A 247 14.95 14.07 -25.84
N SER A 248 16.14 13.83 -26.37
CA SER A 248 17.37 14.35 -25.79
C SER A 248 17.51 15.87 -25.99
N GLU A 249 17.98 16.53 -24.93
CA GLU A 249 18.41 17.94 -24.98
C GLU A 249 19.92 18.06 -25.25
N TYR A 250 20.69 16.96 -25.12
CA TYR A 250 22.14 16.94 -25.18
C TYR A 250 22.67 16.09 -26.36
N THR A 251 22.10 16.33 -27.55
CA THR A 251 22.48 15.57 -28.77
C THR A 251 23.85 15.92 -29.32
N LYS A 252 24.43 17.04 -28.86
CA LYS A 252 25.79 17.47 -29.22
C LYS A 252 26.55 17.78 -27.95
N ARG A 253 27.88 17.53 -27.98
CA ARG A 253 28.75 17.84 -26.83
C ARG A 253 28.66 19.31 -26.39
N SER A 254 28.48 20.23 -27.35
CA SER A 254 28.30 21.67 -27.08
C SER A 254 27.06 21.98 -26.26
N ASP A 255 26.08 21.08 -26.22
CA ASP A 255 24.83 21.26 -25.55
C ASP A 255 24.90 20.82 -24.06
N ILE A 256 25.95 20.10 -23.69
CA ILE A 256 26.21 19.62 -22.34
C ILE A 256 26.66 20.79 -21.46
N PRO A 257 25.98 21.08 -20.34
CA PRO A 257 26.37 22.16 -19.44
C PRO A 257 27.79 22.00 -18.86
N ASN A 258 28.57 23.08 -18.80
CA ASN A 258 29.95 23.07 -18.33
C ASN A 258 30.12 22.45 -16.91
N GLN A 259 29.17 22.63 -16.04
CA GLN A 259 29.21 22.05 -14.70
C GLN A 259 29.24 20.51 -14.70
N VAL A 260 28.63 19.89 -15.71
CA VAL A 260 28.60 18.44 -15.89
C VAL A 260 29.89 17.98 -16.58
N GLU A 261 30.35 18.73 -17.59
CA GLU A 261 31.54 18.40 -18.38
C GLU A 261 32.79 18.22 -17.52
N ASN A 262 32.92 18.95 -16.41
CA ASN A 262 34.03 18.88 -15.50
C ASN A 262 33.93 17.76 -14.44
N LEU A 263 32.78 17.11 -14.25
CA LEU A 263 32.59 16.03 -13.28
C LEU A 263 33.16 14.70 -13.76
N PHE A 264 33.12 14.45 -15.05
CA PHE A 264 33.58 13.22 -15.67
C PHE A 264 34.97 13.44 -16.30
N VAL A 265 36.00 13.43 -15.47
CA VAL A 265 37.39 13.51 -15.95
C VAL A 265 37.79 12.17 -16.55
N PRO A 266 38.33 12.23 -17.71
CA PRO A 266 38.02 11.47 -18.89
C PRO A 266 38.75 10.16 -18.95
N ILE A 267 38.08 9.11 -19.02
CA ILE A 267 38.54 7.99 -19.78
C ILE A 267 37.54 7.84 -20.93
N GLY A 268 37.82 8.54 -22.05
CA GLY A 268 37.09 8.35 -23.29
C GLY A 268 35.64 8.82 -23.32
N GLN A 269 35.27 9.79 -22.49
CA GLN A 269 33.88 10.32 -22.47
C GLN A 269 33.76 11.47 -23.48
N ASP A 270 33.59 11.14 -24.72
CA ASP A 270 33.32 12.05 -25.82
C ASP A 270 31.91 11.88 -26.42
N GLY A 271 31.03 11.19 -25.66
CA GLY A 271 29.67 10.87 -26.07
C GLY A 271 28.69 11.97 -25.85
N VAL A 272 27.50 11.72 -26.34
CA VAL A 272 26.29 12.54 -26.17
C VAL A 272 25.12 11.63 -25.84
N GLU A 273 24.05 12.22 -25.33
CA GLU A 273 22.80 11.49 -25.07
C GLU A 273 22.25 10.91 -26.39
N GLN A 274 21.66 9.74 -26.32
CA GLN A 274 20.93 9.14 -27.44
C GLN A 274 19.80 10.08 -27.88
N GLU A 275 19.55 10.20 -29.18
CA GLU A 275 18.55 11.11 -29.74
C GLU A 275 17.17 10.95 -29.11
N LYS A 276 16.75 9.70 -28.87
CA LYS A 276 15.47 9.36 -28.27
C LYS A 276 15.52 9.25 -26.73
N ALA A 277 16.60 9.68 -26.11
CA ALA A 277 16.82 9.54 -24.66
C ALA A 277 16.46 8.12 -24.15
N TYR A 278 15.40 8.00 -23.36
CA TYR A 278 14.93 6.75 -22.77
C TYR A 278 13.61 6.24 -23.39
N ALA A 279 13.19 6.78 -24.55
CA ALA A 279 11.85 6.52 -25.12
C ALA A 279 11.50 5.02 -25.25
N ASP A 280 12.45 4.22 -25.67
CA ASP A 280 12.25 2.80 -25.94
C ASP A 280 12.79 1.89 -24.80
N GLN A 281 13.13 2.47 -23.64
CA GLN A 281 13.75 1.73 -22.54
C GLN A 281 12.74 1.37 -21.44
N GLY A 282 12.91 0.17 -20.88
CA GLY A 282 12.22 -0.23 -19.66
C GLY A 282 12.82 0.47 -18.44
N LEU A 283 12.00 1.11 -17.64
CA LEU A 283 12.39 1.84 -16.45
C LEU A 283 11.76 1.20 -15.20
N PHE A 284 12.39 1.41 -14.04
CA PHE A 284 11.83 1.00 -12.76
C PHE A 284 12.32 1.91 -11.64
N PHE A 285 11.49 2.06 -10.61
CA PHE A 285 11.84 2.84 -9.43
C PHE A 285 12.72 2.05 -8.47
N LYS A 286 13.57 2.78 -7.75
CA LYS A 286 14.31 2.28 -6.59
C LYS A 286 14.25 3.29 -5.46
N LEU A 287 14.31 2.82 -4.21
CA LEU A 287 14.42 3.66 -3.01
C LEU A 287 15.14 2.92 -1.89
N GLY A 288 15.78 3.67 -1.01
CA GLY A 288 16.50 3.09 0.11
C GLY A 288 17.74 3.88 0.50
N SER A 289 18.82 3.18 0.85
CA SER A 289 20.14 3.73 1.13
C SER A 289 21.15 3.16 0.14
N TYR A 290 21.40 3.86 -0.94
CA TYR A 290 22.47 3.52 -1.88
C TYR A 290 23.69 4.39 -1.56
N ASN A 291 24.59 3.87 -0.75
CA ASN A 291 25.76 4.58 -0.26
C ASN A 291 26.74 4.86 -1.41
N GLN A 292 27.03 6.13 -1.65
CA GLN A 292 27.94 6.54 -2.70
C GLN A 292 29.40 6.65 -2.21
N THR A 293 29.61 6.58 -0.90
CA THR A 293 30.92 6.59 -0.29
C THR A 293 31.48 5.17 -0.19
N ASN A 294 32.65 4.94 -0.74
CA ASN A 294 33.30 3.62 -0.81
C ASN A 294 34.81 3.67 -0.52
N GLY A 295 35.43 2.53 -0.31
CA GLY A 295 36.86 2.40 -0.01
C GLY A 295 37.80 2.38 -1.24
N LYS A 296 37.32 2.62 -2.47
CA LYS A 296 38.15 2.59 -3.68
C LYS A 296 39.04 3.81 -3.77
N ASP A 297 40.31 3.61 -4.25
CA ASP A 297 41.28 4.66 -4.36
C ASP A 297 40.83 5.79 -5.31
N PRO A 298 40.78 7.05 -4.85
CA PRO A 298 40.44 8.22 -5.66
C PRO A 298 41.28 8.40 -6.94
N LYS A 299 42.48 7.83 -6.99
CA LYS A 299 43.31 7.83 -8.19
C LYS A 299 42.67 7.07 -9.37
N VAL A 300 41.81 6.11 -9.08
CA VAL A 300 41.10 5.33 -10.12
C VAL A 300 40.04 6.18 -10.79
N ASN A 301 39.23 6.89 -10.00
CA ASN A 301 38.19 7.80 -10.50
C ASN A 301 37.88 8.85 -9.46
N LYS A 302 38.12 10.13 -9.75
CA LYS A 302 37.88 11.25 -8.84
C LYS A 302 36.40 11.63 -8.67
N VAL A 303 35.49 11.03 -9.39
CA VAL A 303 34.05 11.23 -9.24
C VAL A 303 33.46 10.20 -8.30
N TRP A 304 33.84 8.93 -8.43
CA TRP A 304 33.14 7.80 -7.80
C TRP A 304 33.95 7.02 -6.77
N CYS A 305 35.28 7.17 -6.71
CA CYS A 305 36.13 6.42 -5.79
C CYS A 305 36.53 7.27 -4.59
N SER A 306 35.95 7.00 -3.42
CA SER A 306 35.97 7.91 -2.27
C SER A 306 37.18 7.78 -1.35
N GLY A 307 37.91 6.68 -1.39
CA GLY A 307 39.03 6.40 -0.48
C GLY A 307 38.63 6.36 0.99
N ALA A 308 37.37 6.02 1.28
CA ALA A 308 36.84 6.01 2.63
C ALA A 308 37.34 4.81 3.45
N GLU A 309 37.31 4.97 4.79
CA GLU A 309 37.61 3.85 5.69
C GLU A 309 36.53 2.77 5.62
N THR A 310 36.96 1.53 5.52
CA THR A 310 36.11 0.37 5.39
C THR A 310 36.36 -0.72 6.42
N HIS A 311 37.36 -0.53 7.28
CA HIS A 311 37.77 -1.52 8.30
C HIS A 311 37.92 -2.95 7.73
N GLY A 312 38.41 -3.07 6.49
CA GLY A 312 38.55 -4.36 5.81
C GLY A 312 37.22 -5.10 5.56
N GLY A 313 36.10 -4.35 5.51
CA GLY A 313 34.76 -4.92 5.30
C GLY A 313 34.02 -5.30 6.60
N ASP A 314 34.58 -5.05 7.80
CA ASP A 314 33.91 -5.27 9.09
C ASP A 314 32.75 -4.28 9.27
N VAL A 315 31.52 -4.75 9.02
CA VAL A 315 30.30 -3.94 9.07
C VAL A 315 30.08 -3.31 10.45
N LYS A 316 30.37 -4.04 11.53
CA LYS A 316 30.15 -3.53 12.88
C LYS A 316 31.10 -2.40 13.23
N LYS A 317 32.37 -2.49 12.81
CA LYS A 317 33.34 -1.40 12.98
C LYS A 317 32.99 -0.21 12.11
N GLN A 318 32.58 -0.42 10.87
CA GLN A 318 32.11 0.66 10.02
C GLN A 318 30.95 1.43 10.68
N TYR A 319 29.98 0.72 11.26
CA TYR A 319 28.86 1.34 11.97
C TYR A 319 29.29 2.07 13.25
N ALA A 320 30.21 1.51 14.01
CA ALA A 320 30.71 2.14 15.24
C ALA A 320 31.44 3.46 14.96
N ASP A 321 32.12 3.58 13.81
CA ASP A 321 32.93 4.73 13.46
C ASP A 321 32.24 5.68 12.44
N GLY A 322 30.94 5.50 12.19
CA GLY A 322 30.18 6.37 11.30
C GLY A 322 30.44 6.19 9.81
N ASN A 323 31.08 5.08 9.41
CA ASN A 323 31.44 4.76 8.03
C ASN A 323 30.32 4.03 7.28
N TYR A 324 29.15 4.68 7.21
CA TYR A 324 27.94 4.13 6.60
C TYR A 324 26.97 5.24 6.20
N ALA A 325 25.95 4.90 5.42
CA ALA A 325 24.79 5.72 5.18
C ALA A 325 23.55 5.10 5.84
N GLU A 326 22.66 5.95 6.38
CA GLU A 326 21.40 5.51 7.00
C GLU A 326 20.27 6.45 6.63
N VAL A 327 19.18 5.88 6.10
CA VAL A 327 18.01 6.59 5.63
C VAL A 327 16.76 5.97 6.26
N TRP A 328 15.91 6.79 6.82
CA TRP A 328 14.64 6.40 7.44
C TRP A 328 13.48 6.88 6.59
N PHE A 329 12.63 5.97 6.14
CA PHE A 329 11.41 6.28 5.40
C PHE A 329 10.19 6.22 6.30
N LYS A 330 9.43 7.31 6.34
CA LYS A 330 8.15 7.44 7.04
C LYS A 330 6.99 6.94 6.17
N SER A 331 7.11 7.13 4.87
CA SER A 331 6.17 6.65 3.87
C SER A 331 6.85 6.53 2.50
N ALA A 332 6.38 5.59 1.71
CA ALA A 332 6.68 5.53 0.29
C ALA A 332 5.49 4.91 -0.45
N ASN A 333 5.24 5.35 -1.66
CA ASN A 333 4.19 4.81 -2.52
C ASN A 333 4.62 4.85 -3.98
N ILE A 334 4.11 3.90 -4.77
CA ILE A 334 4.24 3.87 -6.22
C ILE A 334 2.87 3.68 -6.86
N GLU A 335 2.64 4.41 -7.93
CA GLU A 335 1.45 4.31 -8.77
C GLU A 335 1.92 4.18 -10.22
N ILE A 336 1.33 3.28 -10.98
CA ILE A 336 1.63 3.07 -12.38
C ILE A 336 0.31 2.89 -13.11
N SER A 337 0.10 3.64 -14.21
CA SER A 337 -1.17 3.64 -14.93
C SER A 337 -1.51 2.30 -15.59
N LYS A 338 -2.78 2.11 -15.90
CA LYS A 338 -3.29 0.89 -16.57
C LYS A 338 -2.67 0.67 -17.95
N GLU A 339 -2.44 1.73 -18.71
CA GLU A 339 -1.92 1.69 -20.07
C GLU A 339 -0.45 1.27 -20.15
N ALA A 340 0.30 1.49 -19.06
CA ALA A 340 1.66 1.02 -18.90
C ALA A 340 1.85 -0.47 -19.09
N TYR A 341 0.81 -1.17 -18.92
CA TYR A 341 0.81 -2.61 -18.89
C TYR A 341 0.31 -3.26 -20.19
N SER A 342 -0.02 -2.45 -21.21
CA SER A 342 -0.53 -2.98 -22.49
C SER A 342 0.54 -3.64 -23.38
N ASN A 343 1.84 -3.47 -23.08
CA ASN A 343 2.92 -4.23 -23.70
C ASN A 343 3.16 -5.55 -22.96
N ALA A 344 2.15 -6.41 -22.98
CA ALA A 344 2.14 -7.71 -22.31
C ALA A 344 3.33 -8.61 -22.66
N ASP A 345 3.87 -8.49 -23.88
CA ASP A 345 4.97 -9.33 -24.36
C ASP A 345 6.31 -9.01 -23.75
N TYR A 346 6.61 -7.73 -23.47
CA TYR A 346 7.86 -7.31 -22.83
C TYR A 346 7.92 -7.72 -21.35
N PHE A 347 6.79 -7.65 -20.66
CA PHE A 347 6.70 -7.99 -19.25
C PHE A 347 6.60 -9.50 -19.01
N ALA A 348 5.93 -10.24 -19.90
CA ALA A 348 5.79 -11.69 -19.81
C ALA A 348 7.15 -12.42 -19.93
N ALA A 349 8.09 -11.89 -20.71
CA ALA A 349 9.41 -12.49 -20.94
C ALA A 349 10.35 -12.37 -19.72
N ASN A 350 10.18 -11.33 -18.88
CA ASN A 350 11.12 -10.99 -17.80
C ASN A 350 10.57 -11.16 -16.38
N ASP A 351 9.27 -11.38 -16.22
CA ASP A 351 8.59 -11.32 -14.90
C ASP A 351 8.47 -12.70 -14.22
N GLY A 352 8.82 -13.78 -14.87
CA GLY A 352 8.59 -15.13 -14.34
C GLY A 352 7.10 -15.42 -14.07
N LEU A 353 6.19 -14.51 -14.48
CA LEU A 353 4.74 -14.64 -14.31
C LEU A 353 4.14 -15.80 -15.12
N SER A 354 4.87 -16.28 -16.11
CA SER A 354 4.29 -17.22 -17.08
C SER A 354 4.16 -18.66 -16.57
N LYS A 355 4.68 -19.02 -15.38
CA LYS A 355 4.64 -20.44 -14.95
C LYS A 355 4.61 -20.73 -13.43
N LYS A 356 4.53 -19.77 -12.51
CA LYS A 356 4.42 -20.09 -11.10
C LYS A 356 3.00 -19.86 -10.60
N THR A 357 2.42 -20.86 -9.98
CA THR A 357 1.19 -20.68 -9.17
C THR A 357 1.44 -19.57 -8.16
N VAL A 358 0.65 -18.49 -8.21
CA VAL A 358 0.69 -17.41 -7.22
C VAL A 358 -0.54 -17.55 -6.36
N TYR A 359 -0.34 -17.70 -5.07
CA TYR A 359 -1.44 -17.86 -4.13
C TYR A 359 -2.13 -16.51 -3.84
N PRO A 360 -3.43 -16.52 -3.48
CA PRO A 360 -4.13 -15.33 -3.03
C PRO A 360 -3.42 -14.54 -1.93
N SER A 361 -2.70 -15.21 -1.02
CA SER A 361 -1.90 -14.59 0.04
C SER A 361 -0.71 -13.76 -0.48
N GLU A 362 -0.24 -14.03 -1.69
CA GLU A 362 0.80 -13.23 -2.34
C GLU A 362 0.25 -11.95 -2.99
N VAL A 363 -1.07 -11.86 -3.19
CA VAL A 363 -1.76 -10.68 -3.76
C VAL A 363 -2.35 -9.81 -2.66
N ILE A 364 -2.97 -10.41 -1.65
CA ILE A 364 -3.54 -9.74 -0.48
C ILE A 364 -2.77 -10.19 0.76
N SER A 365 -1.94 -9.31 1.32
CA SER A 365 -0.92 -9.65 2.32
C SER A 365 -1.44 -9.99 3.72
N PHE A 366 -2.72 -9.72 4.03
CA PHE A 366 -3.29 -9.97 5.36
C PHE A 366 -4.04 -11.30 5.49
N MET A 367 -3.85 -12.25 4.59
CA MET A 367 -4.57 -13.53 4.58
C MET A 367 -4.33 -14.36 5.86
N ASP A 368 -3.22 -14.20 6.53
CA ASP A 368 -2.90 -14.81 7.83
C ASP A 368 -3.84 -14.33 8.96
N LYS A 369 -4.37 -13.11 8.84
CA LYS A 369 -5.29 -12.51 9.81
C LYS A 369 -6.75 -12.94 9.63
N PHE A 370 -7.03 -13.72 8.59
CA PHE A 370 -8.38 -14.15 8.23
C PHE A 370 -8.50 -15.68 8.19
N LYS A 371 -9.70 -16.15 8.42
CA LYS A 371 -10.21 -17.46 8.02
C LYS A 371 -11.23 -17.27 6.90
N MET A 372 -11.63 -18.32 6.23
CA MET A 372 -12.57 -18.23 5.11
C MET A 372 -13.62 -19.35 5.19
N LEU A 373 -14.84 -19.03 4.75
CA LEU A 373 -15.86 -20.01 4.41
C LEU A 373 -16.06 -20.00 2.89
N MET A 374 -15.93 -21.14 2.23
CA MET A 374 -16.16 -21.32 0.79
C MET A 374 -17.61 -21.71 0.48
N GLY A 375 -18.02 -21.51 -0.79
CA GLY A 375 -19.37 -21.79 -1.28
C GLY A 375 -19.81 -23.26 -1.16
N ASN A 376 -18.91 -24.18 -0.98
CA ASN A 376 -19.17 -25.60 -0.67
C ASN A 376 -19.26 -25.94 0.82
N GLY A 377 -19.17 -24.91 1.68
CA GLY A 377 -19.21 -25.05 3.15
C GLY A 377 -17.86 -25.39 3.80
N THR A 378 -16.78 -25.52 3.05
CA THR A 378 -15.45 -25.76 3.63
C THR A 378 -14.95 -24.51 4.33
N SER A 379 -14.53 -24.66 5.60
CA SER A 379 -13.88 -23.62 6.38
C SER A 379 -12.37 -23.80 6.35
N ILE A 380 -11.64 -22.71 6.07
CA ILE A 380 -10.18 -22.69 5.99
C ILE A 380 -9.66 -21.69 7.01
N ASP A 381 -8.90 -22.15 7.98
CA ASP A 381 -8.34 -21.30 9.05
C ASP A 381 -6.98 -20.68 8.68
N ASN A 382 -6.22 -21.32 7.80
CA ASN A 382 -4.96 -20.83 7.28
C ASN A 382 -5.05 -20.62 5.76
N LEU A 383 -4.98 -19.37 5.34
CA LEU A 383 -5.08 -18.97 3.93
C LEU A 383 -3.72 -18.67 3.29
N VAL A 384 -2.63 -18.81 4.06
CA VAL A 384 -1.27 -18.70 3.49
C VAL A 384 -1.02 -19.88 2.58
N ASP A 385 -0.61 -19.62 1.36
CA ASP A 385 -0.37 -20.59 0.29
C ASP A 385 -1.56 -21.52 -0.02
N PHE A 386 -2.79 -21.02 0.22
CA PHE A 386 -4.03 -21.70 -0.08
C PHE A 386 -4.69 -21.17 -1.34
N GLU A 387 -5.16 -22.04 -2.21
CA GLU A 387 -6.06 -21.76 -3.32
C GLU A 387 -7.05 -22.90 -3.54
N ASN A 388 -8.17 -22.57 -4.15
CA ASN A 388 -9.15 -23.53 -4.67
C ASN A 388 -9.72 -23.00 -5.99
N LYS A 389 -9.48 -23.69 -7.09
CA LYS A 389 -9.81 -23.23 -8.44
C LYS A 389 -11.30 -23.04 -8.72
N ASP A 390 -12.18 -23.63 -7.91
CA ASP A 390 -13.63 -23.48 -8.05
C ASP A 390 -14.19 -22.28 -7.28
N PHE A 391 -13.46 -21.81 -6.23
CA PHE A 391 -13.98 -20.82 -5.29
C PHE A 391 -13.06 -19.65 -5.00
N PHE A 392 -11.74 -19.90 -4.86
CA PHE A 392 -10.79 -18.92 -4.34
C PHE A 392 -9.40 -19.14 -4.95
N TYR A 393 -9.01 -18.28 -5.84
CA TYR A 393 -7.77 -18.42 -6.61
C TYR A 393 -7.30 -17.05 -7.14
N THR A 394 -6.18 -17.04 -7.85
CA THR A 394 -5.71 -15.82 -8.51
C THR A 394 -5.95 -15.87 -10.02
N GLU A 395 -6.31 -14.72 -10.57
CA GLU A 395 -6.39 -14.48 -12.01
C GLU A 395 -5.59 -13.24 -12.41
N ILE A 396 -5.22 -13.19 -13.69
CA ILE A 396 -4.56 -12.06 -14.31
C ILE A 396 -5.55 -11.40 -15.26
N ASP A 397 -5.77 -10.09 -15.08
CA ASP A 397 -6.48 -9.27 -16.03
C ASP A 397 -5.58 -8.13 -16.49
N GLY A 398 -5.21 -8.15 -17.76
CA GLY A 398 -4.12 -7.34 -18.26
C GLY A 398 -2.82 -7.71 -17.55
N THR A 399 -2.31 -6.81 -16.76
CA THR A 399 -1.08 -7.01 -15.98
C THR A 399 -1.31 -7.07 -14.49
N ARG A 400 -2.56 -7.03 -14.05
CA ARG A 400 -2.92 -7.03 -12.63
C ARG A 400 -3.32 -8.41 -12.18
N ARG A 401 -2.76 -8.85 -11.06
CA ARG A 401 -3.25 -10.02 -10.36
C ARG A 401 -4.38 -9.63 -9.45
N TRP A 402 -5.39 -10.48 -9.48
CA TRP A 402 -6.58 -10.38 -8.68
C TRP A 402 -6.76 -11.64 -7.87
N VAL A 403 -7.35 -11.51 -6.71
CA VAL A 403 -7.89 -12.63 -5.96
C VAL A 403 -9.35 -12.78 -6.33
N VAL A 404 -9.69 -13.93 -6.85
CA VAL A 404 -11.05 -14.29 -7.27
C VAL A 404 -11.79 -14.97 -6.14
N TYR A 405 -12.99 -14.49 -5.88
CA TYR A 405 -13.96 -15.12 -4.99
C TYR A 405 -15.18 -15.49 -5.83
N LYS A 406 -15.52 -16.77 -5.86
CA LYS A 406 -16.61 -17.31 -6.68
C LYS A 406 -17.58 -18.12 -5.82
N THR A 407 -18.89 -17.90 -5.98
CA THR A 407 -19.89 -18.44 -5.06
C THR A 407 -21.16 -18.82 -5.82
N PRO A 408 -21.61 -20.10 -5.79
CA PRO A 408 -22.84 -20.55 -6.43
C PRO A 408 -24.10 -20.02 -5.74
N ASN A 409 -25.27 -20.09 -6.38
CA ASN A 409 -26.55 -19.73 -5.77
C ASN A 409 -26.97 -20.68 -4.64
N SER A 410 -26.52 -21.91 -4.69
CA SER A 410 -26.71 -22.86 -3.59
C SER A 410 -25.48 -23.72 -3.38
N GLY A 411 -25.25 -24.08 -2.16
CA GLY A 411 -24.16 -24.90 -1.66
C GLY A 411 -24.36 -25.17 -0.20
N VAL A 412 -23.31 -25.40 0.55
CA VAL A 412 -23.38 -25.56 2.01
C VAL A 412 -23.20 -24.18 2.67
N THR A 413 -24.09 -23.83 3.55
CA THR A 413 -24.07 -22.56 4.30
C THR A 413 -23.77 -22.79 5.79
N SER A 414 -23.41 -21.73 6.50
CA SER A 414 -23.39 -21.78 7.97
C SER A 414 -24.79 -22.02 8.53
N LYS A 415 -24.86 -22.57 9.76
CA LYS A 415 -26.08 -23.09 10.40
C LYS A 415 -27.30 -22.16 10.32
N ASN A 416 -27.07 -20.85 10.40
CA ASN A 416 -28.13 -19.83 10.44
C ASN A 416 -28.24 -19.01 9.14
N SER A 417 -27.43 -19.29 8.12
CA SER A 417 -27.45 -18.53 6.87
C SER A 417 -28.26 -19.23 5.77
N SER A 418 -28.94 -18.46 4.97
CA SER A 418 -29.64 -18.92 3.76
C SER A 418 -28.78 -18.86 2.51
N ASN A 419 -27.72 -18.10 2.56
CA ASN A 419 -26.93 -17.68 1.40
C ASN A 419 -25.52 -18.26 1.46
N THR A 420 -25.05 -18.71 0.29
CA THR A 420 -23.70 -19.22 0.12
C THR A 420 -22.69 -18.07 0.06
N ARG A 421 -21.46 -18.36 0.47
CA ARG A 421 -20.39 -17.37 0.48
C ARG A 421 -19.04 -18.00 0.23
N THR A 422 -18.19 -17.32 -0.50
CA THR A 422 -16.75 -17.46 -0.47
C THR A 422 -16.21 -16.15 0.08
N GLU A 423 -15.95 -16.13 1.37
CA GLU A 423 -15.79 -14.88 2.10
C GLU A 423 -14.76 -15.03 3.23
N LEU A 424 -13.86 -14.03 3.31
CA LEU A 424 -12.93 -13.86 4.41
C LEU A 424 -13.66 -13.43 5.68
N HIS A 425 -13.18 -13.88 6.82
CA HIS A 425 -13.64 -13.53 8.15
C HIS A 425 -12.42 -13.14 9.00
N GLU A 426 -12.34 -11.90 9.45
CA GLU A 426 -11.24 -11.43 10.31
C GLU A 426 -11.20 -12.24 11.61
N LYS A 427 -10.01 -12.68 12.02
CA LYS A 427 -9.81 -13.42 13.28
C LYS A 427 -9.81 -12.49 14.50
N ARG A 428 -9.47 -11.21 14.28
CA ARG A 428 -9.51 -10.18 15.33
C ARG A 428 -10.94 -9.66 15.48
N GLU A 429 -11.39 -9.57 16.72
CA GLU A 429 -12.62 -8.87 17.10
C GLU A 429 -12.28 -7.55 17.78
N TRP A 430 -13.11 -6.53 17.57
CA TRP A 430 -12.92 -5.18 18.08
C TRP A 430 -14.26 -4.49 18.33
N THR A 431 -14.29 -3.57 19.31
CA THR A 431 -15.47 -2.75 19.57
C THR A 431 -15.47 -1.50 18.68
N PRO A 432 -16.63 -0.86 18.43
CA PRO A 432 -16.66 0.41 17.70
C PRO A 432 -15.76 1.49 18.31
N GLU A 433 -15.57 1.46 19.62
CA GLU A 433 -14.69 2.37 20.35
C GLU A 433 -13.22 2.12 20.04
N ASP A 434 -12.81 0.84 19.95
CA ASP A 434 -11.45 0.44 19.54
C ASP A 434 -11.19 0.80 18.08
N GLY A 435 -12.20 0.56 17.26
CA GLY A 435 -12.18 0.84 15.83
C GLY A 435 -11.43 -0.18 14.99
N GLY A 436 -11.68 -0.09 13.69
CA GLY A 436 -11.08 -0.92 12.66
C GLY A 436 -11.12 -0.25 11.31
N LYS A 437 -10.24 -0.66 10.42
CA LYS A 437 -10.19 -0.16 9.04
C LYS A 437 -10.04 -1.31 8.06
N LEU A 438 -10.89 -1.34 7.04
CA LEU A 438 -10.81 -2.27 5.90
C LEU A 438 -10.87 -1.46 4.61
N THR A 439 -10.00 -1.79 3.67
CA THR A 439 -10.06 -1.25 2.31
C THR A 439 -10.06 -2.36 1.29
N GLY A 440 -10.58 -2.09 0.11
CA GLY A 440 -10.49 -2.99 -1.03
C GLY A 440 -10.76 -2.27 -2.33
N THR A 441 -9.98 -2.60 -3.36
CA THR A 441 -10.33 -2.34 -4.75
C THR A 441 -10.91 -3.62 -5.31
N CYS A 442 -12.10 -3.55 -5.87
CA CYS A 442 -12.79 -4.72 -6.41
C CYS A 442 -13.48 -4.43 -7.73
N LYS A 443 -13.79 -5.50 -8.44
CA LYS A 443 -14.71 -5.51 -9.57
C LYS A 443 -15.59 -6.74 -9.47
N VAL A 444 -16.87 -6.58 -9.82
CA VAL A 444 -17.81 -7.69 -9.87
C VAL A 444 -17.84 -8.21 -11.30
N MET A 445 -17.49 -9.46 -11.49
CA MET A 445 -17.43 -10.09 -12.81
C MET A 445 -18.75 -10.77 -13.17
N GLN A 446 -19.47 -11.24 -12.16
CA GLN A 446 -20.75 -11.93 -12.32
C GLN A 446 -21.65 -11.73 -11.11
N VAL A 447 -22.95 -11.57 -11.35
CA VAL A 447 -24.02 -11.83 -10.41
C VAL A 447 -25.01 -12.81 -11.04
N SER A 448 -25.76 -13.54 -10.23
CA SER A 448 -26.70 -14.56 -10.77
C SER A 448 -27.64 -13.98 -11.83
N VAL A 449 -27.80 -14.70 -12.93
CA VAL A 449 -28.75 -14.35 -13.98
C VAL A 449 -30.17 -14.89 -13.71
N SER A 450 -30.33 -15.69 -12.67
CA SER A 450 -31.58 -16.30 -12.24
C SER A 450 -32.03 -15.76 -10.88
N GLY A 451 -33.32 -15.53 -10.72
CA GLY A 451 -33.93 -15.02 -9.48
C GLY A 451 -35.31 -14.46 -9.72
N ASP A 452 -35.91 -13.88 -8.70
CA ASP A 452 -37.17 -13.16 -8.77
C ASP A 452 -36.93 -11.65 -8.58
N ALA A 453 -37.26 -10.84 -9.57
CA ALA A 453 -36.98 -9.41 -9.57
C ALA A 453 -37.74 -8.65 -8.48
N ARG A 454 -38.81 -9.20 -7.91
CA ARG A 454 -39.55 -8.61 -6.79
C ARG A 454 -38.85 -8.78 -5.45
N VAL A 455 -37.81 -9.63 -5.40
CA VAL A 455 -37.04 -9.89 -4.19
C VAL A 455 -35.88 -8.91 -4.09
N ALA A 456 -35.81 -8.17 -3.01
CA ALA A 456 -34.82 -7.09 -2.85
C ALA A 456 -33.37 -7.57 -2.95
N ALA A 457 -33.04 -8.75 -2.41
CA ALA A 457 -31.69 -9.32 -2.43
C ALA A 457 -31.35 -10.07 -3.73
N SER A 458 -32.32 -10.33 -4.62
CA SER A 458 -32.03 -11.02 -5.89
C SER A 458 -31.04 -10.25 -6.75
N TYR A 459 -30.22 -10.99 -7.51
CA TYR A 459 -29.23 -10.45 -8.44
C TYR A 459 -28.14 -9.62 -7.80
N SER A 460 -27.83 -9.88 -6.50
CA SER A 460 -26.83 -9.11 -5.76
C SER A 460 -25.81 -9.96 -5.01
N THR A 461 -24.68 -9.34 -4.72
CA THR A 461 -23.60 -9.89 -3.90
C THR A 461 -23.13 -8.85 -2.89
N VAL A 462 -22.74 -9.28 -1.69
CA VAL A 462 -22.05 -8.43 -0.71
C VAL A 462 -20.56 -8.60 -0.92
N VAL A 463 -19.83 -7.48 -1.00
CA VAL A 463 -18.39 -7.44 -1.26
C VAL A 463 -17.54 -7.06 -0.05
N GLY A 464 -18.16 -6.47 0.98
CA GLY A 464 -17.48 -6.11 2.22
C GLY A 464 -18.50 -5.80 3.31
N GLN A 465 -18.16 -6.10 4.56
CA GLN A 465 -19.06 -5.88 5.70
C GLN A 465 -18.31 -5.78 7.03
N ILE A 466 -18.95 -5.15 8.00
CA ILE A 466 -18.71 -5.35 9.43
C ILE A 466 -19.82 -6.28 9.94
N HIS A 467 -19.45 -7.28 10.69
CA HIS A 467 -20.37 -8.24 11.31
C HIS A 467 -20.22 -8.17 12.83
N SER A 468 -21.32 -8.18 13.57
CA SER A 468 -21.28 -8.33 15.03
C SER A 468 -20.90 -9.77 15.41
N GLY A 469 -20.00 -9.90 16.37
CA GLY A 469 -19.62 -11.19 16.98
C GLY A 469 -20.58 -11.63 18.07
N GLU A 470 -21.44 -10.74 18.55
CA GLU A 470 -22.49 -11.01 19.53
C GLU A 470 -23.69 -11.66 18.82
N GLY A 471 -24.43 -12.51 19.49
CA GLY A 471 -25.49 -13.37 18.94
C GLY A 471 -26.66 -12.75 18.19
N HIS A 472 -26.61 -11.47 17.84
CA HIS A 472 -27.68 -10.74 17.15
C HIS A 472 -27.67 -10.90 15.63
N GLU A 473 -26.63 -11.54 15.05
CA GLU A 473 -26.44 -11.73 13.60
C GLU A 473 -26.58 -10.45 12.77
N ASN A 474 -26.22 -9.32 13.36
CA ASN A 474 -26.36 -8.01 12.72
C ASN A 474 -25.08 -7.59 12.03
N GLU A 475 -25.25 -6.85 10.95
CA GLU A 475 -24.14 -6.28 10.20
C GLU A 475 -24.26 -4.75 10.19
N PRO A 476 -23.44 -4.03 11.00
CA PRO A 476 -23.37 -2.57 10.96
C PRO A 476 -23.20 -1.98 9.58
N ILE A 477 -22.60 -2.73 8.67
CA ILE A 477 -22.53 -2.42 7.24
C ILE A 477 -22.45 -3.66 6.40
N LYS A 478 -23.19 -3.67 5.28
CA LYS A 478 -23.00 -4.51 4.10
C LYS A 478 -22.87 -3.62 2.87
N ILE A 479 -21.84 -3.83 2.05
CA ILE A 479 -21.68 -3.17 0.76
C ILE A 479 -22.12 -4.14 -0.33
N PHE A 480 -23.11 -3.74 -1.11
CA PHE A 480 -23.73 -4.55 -2.15
C PHE A 480 -23.36 -4.06 -3.54
N TYR A 481 -23.28 -5.00 -4.46
CA TYR A 481 -23.43 -4.77 -5.88
C TYR A 481 -24.65 -5.54 -6.39
N LYS A 482 -25.53 -4.91 -7.17
CA LYS A 482 -26.76 -5.52 -7.71
C LYS A 482 -26.93 -5.14 -9.17
N LYS A 483 -27.19 -6.13 -10.04
CA LYS A 483 -27.42 -5.89 -11.46
C LYS A 483 -28.47 -6.86 -12.03
N PHE A 484 -29.53 -6.31 -12.56
CA PHE A 484 -30.59 -7.13 -13.18
C PHE A 484 -30.15 -7.69 -14.54
N PRO A 485 -30.68 -8.87 -14.92
CA PRO A 485 -30.40 -9.44 -16.24
C PRO A 485 -30.75 -8.47 -17.38
N GLY A 486 -29.92 -8.45 -18.42
CA GLY A 486 -30.10 -7.59 -19.60
C GLY A 486 -29.60 -6.14 -19.43
N GLN A 487 -29.31 -5.68 -18.21
CA GLN A 487 -28.70 -4.37 -17.97
C GLN A 487 -27.18 -4.44 -18.19
N THR A 488 -26.56 -3.33 -18.63
CA THR A 488 -25.12 -3.17 -18.70
C THR A 488 -24.55 -2.74 -17.36
N LYS A 489 -25.24 -1.83 -16.68
CA LYS A 489 -24.83 -1.25 -15.39
C LYS A 489 -25.59 -1.85 -14.22
N GLY A 490 -24.91 -2.06 -13.12
CA GLY A 490 -25.47 -2.39 -11.83
C GLY A 490 -25.40 -1.24 -10.85
N SER A 491 -25.94 -1.43 -9.67
CA SER A 491 -25.95 -0.45 -8.59
C SER A 491 -25.03 -0.89 -7.47
N VAL A 492 -24.31 0.07 -6.87
CA VAL A 492 -23.56 -0.11 -5.64
C VAL A 492 -24.27 0.66 -4.54
N PHE A 493 -24.58 0.01 -3.44
CA PHE A 493 -25.24 0.58 -2.28
C PHE A 493 -24.75 -0.06 -0.99
N TRP A 494 -25.01 0.54 0.16
CA TRP A 494 -24.71 -0.04 1.45
C TRP A 494 -25.93 -0.05 2.35
N ASN A 495 -26.01 -1.09 3.19
CA ASN A 495 -27.03 -1.22 4.19
C ASN A 495 -26.44 -1.07 5.59
N TYR A 496 -27.16 -0.37 6.45
CA TYR A 496 -26.99 -0.40 7.90
C TYR A 496 -28.14 -1.20 8.50
N GLU A 497 -27.84 -2.20 9.28
CA GLU A 497 -28.87 -2.96 9.98
C GLU A 497 -29.20 -2.31 11.32
N ILE A 498 -30.47 -2.22 11.59
CA ILE A 498 -31.01 -1.76 12.87
C ILE A 498 -31.84 -2.88 13.46
N ASN A 499 -31.76 -3.06 14.77
CA ASN A 499 -32.48 -4.12 15.49
C ASN A 499 -32.89 -3.68 16.88
N THR A 500 -33.93 -4.29 17.41
CA THR A 500 -34.28 -4.19 18.83
C THR A 500 -33.36 -5.03 19.69
N ALA A 501 -33.34 -4.80 20.98
CA ALA A 501 -32.64 -5.65 21.91
C ALA A 501 -33.24 -7.07 21.89
N GLY A 502 -32.49 -8.06 21.45
CA GLY A 502 -32.88 -9.46 21.34
C GLY A 502 -32.22 -10.18 20.18
N ASP A 503 -32.25 -11.50 20.17
CA ASP A 503 -31.52 -12.34 19.25
C ASP A 503 -32.35 -12.95 18.10
N ASP A 504 -33.62 -12.61 18.02
CA ASP A 504 -34.58 -13.26 17.12
C ASP A 504 -34.81 -12.54 15.79
N ASN A 505 -34.12 -11.44 15.55
CA ASN A 505 -34.29 -10.58 14.37
C ASN A 505 -35.70 -10.06 14.13
N SER A 506 -36.63 -10.18 15.11
CA SER A 506 -38.03 -9.74 14.94
C SER A 506 -38.16 -8.24 14.77
N GLY A 507 -37.23 -7.47 15.32
CA GLY A 507 -37.14 -6.03 15.19
C GLY A 507 -36.15 -5.51 14.20
N ARG A 508 -35.61 -6.39 13.34
CA ARG A 508 -34.58 -6.01 12.39
C ARG A 508 -35.10 -5.19 11.22
N TRP A 509 -34.38 -4.15 10.89
CA TRP A 509 -34.55 -3.30 9.71
C TRP A 509 -33.21 -3.09 9.00
N ASP A 510 -33.24 -3.05 7.67
CA ASP A 510 -32.10 -2.64 6.86
C ASP A 510 -32.35 -1.25 6.26
N TYR A 511 -31.51 -0.32 6.60
CA TYR A 511 -31.50 1.00 5.98
C TYR A 511 -30.54 1.01 4.81
N SER A 512 -31.05 1.19 3.59
CA SER A 512 -30.28 1.12 2.36
C SER A 512 -29.98 2.51 1.79
N THR A 513 -28.73 2.74 1.40
CA THR A 513 -28.26 4.00 0.83
C THR A 513 -27.52 3.76 -0.48
N ALA A 514 -27.97 4.36 -1.56
CA ALA A 514 -27.29 4.30 -2.85
C ALA A 514 -25.94 5.02 -2.81
N ILE A 515 -24.93 4.38 -3.40
CA ILE A 515 -23.62 4.97 -3.68
C ILE A 515 -23.60 5.40 -5.14
N TRP A 516 -23.80 4.47 -6.06
CA TRP A 516 -24.02 4.71 -7.47
C TRP A 516 -25.18 3.85 -7.96
N GLY A 517 -26.10 4.46 -8.67
CA GLY A 517 -27.32 3.80 -9.12
C GLY A 517 -28.42 3.79 -8.06
N HIS A 518 -29.07 2.66 -7.89
CA HIS A 518 -30.24 2.45 -7.04
C HIS A 518 -29.84 1.88 -5.67
N ASP A 519 -30.68 2.09 -4.66
CA ASP A 519 -30.60 1.39 -3.39
C ASP A 519 -31.32 0.01 -3.47
N MET A 520 -31.33 -0.73 -2.36
CA MET A 520 -31.90 -2.07 -2.28
C MET A 520 -33.43 -2.10 -2.53
N SER A 521 -34.15 -1.00 -2.27
CA SER A 521 -35.61 -0.93 -2.39
C SER A 521 -36.12 -0.97 -3.81
N VAL A 522 -35.26 -0.70 -4.81
CA VAL A 522 -35.63 -0.73 -6.22
C VAL A 522 -35.70 -2.17 -6.69
N ILE A 523 -36.92 -2.64 -6.95
CA ILE A 523 -37.28 -4.01 -7.32
C ILE A 523 -38.18 -4.04 -8.55
N GLY A 524 -38.33 -5.21 -9.14
CA GLY A 524 -39.25 -5.44 -10.24
C GLY A 524 -40.71 -5.50 -9.82
N LYS A 525 -41.62 -5.21 -10.74
CA LYS A 525 -43.06 -5.34 -10.53
C LYS A 525 -43.53 -6.78 -10.62
N THR A 526 -42.89 -7.59 -11.43
CA THR A 526 -43.13 -9.02 -11.55
C THR A 526 -41.81 -9.78 -11.46
N LYS A 527 -41.84 -11.11 -11.48
CA LYS A 527 -40.65 -11.96 -11.41
C LYS A 527 -39.58 -11.60 -12.49
N THR A 528 -40.02 -11.16 -13.65
CA THR A 528 -39.18 -10.92 -14.85
C THR A 528 -39.29 -9.49 -15.40
N ASP A 529 -40.02 -8.60 -14.74
CA ASP A 529 -40.13 -7.19 -15.13
C ASP A 529 -39.11 -6.39 -14.30
N PHE A 530 -37.97 -6.11 -14.91
CA PHE A 530 -36.85 -5.44 -14.27
C PHE A 530 -37.05 -3.92 -14.23
N PRO A 531 -36.59 -3.24 -13.18
CA PRO A 531 -36.58 -1.77 -13.17
C PRO A 531 -35.65 -1.18 -14.24
N ALA A 532 -35.77 0.11 -14.47
CA ALA A 532 -34.88 0.81 -15.39
C ALA A 532 -33.39 0.66 -14.97
N GLU A 533 -32.50 0.60 -15.95
CA GLU A 533 -31.07 0.60 -15.72
C GLU A 533 -30.63 1.89 -15.01
N PRO A 534 -29.76 1.84 -14.03
CA PRO A 534 -29.27 3.03 -13.36
C PRO A 534 -28.37 3.90 -14.28
N GLU A 535 -28.60 5.20 -14.30
CA GLU A 535 -27.84 6.11 -15.17
C GLU A 535 -26.36 6.21 -14.76
N ASP A 536 -26.09 6.28 -13.44
CA ASP A 536 -24.74 6.40 -12.86
C ASP A 536 -24.24 5.08 -12.22
N GLY A 537 -24.74 3.94 -12.71
CA GLY A 537 -24.35 2.62 -12.19
C GLY A 537 -22.96 2.19 -12.66
N ILE A 538 -22.45 1.12 -12.03
CA ILE A 538 -21.16 0.49 -12.28
C ILE A 538 -21.35 -0.74 -13.19
N GLU A 539 -20.53 -0.89 -14.21
CA GLU A 539 -20.62 -2.05 -15.13
C GLU A 539 -19.97 -3.31 -14.51
N LEU A 540 -20.31 -4.49 -15.03
CA LEU A 540 -19.55 -5.71 -14.70
C LEU A 540 -18.11 -5.56 -15.21
N GLY A 541 -17.14 -5.92 -14.38
CA GLY A 541 -15.71 -5.75 -14.68
C GLY A 541 -15.16 -4.34 -14.43
N GLU A 542 -16.01 -3.35 -14.20
CA GLU A 542 -15.57 -2.02 -13.80
C GLU A 542 -15.06 -2.00 -12.37
N GLU A 543 -13.93 -1.34 -12.16
CA GLU A 543 -13.28 -1.28 -10.85
C GLU A 543 -13.89 -0.18 -9.97
N PHE A 544 -14.12 -0.51 -8.72
CA PHE A 544 -14.38 0.48 -7.67
C PHE A 544 -13.64 0.11 -6.39
N SER A 545 -13.39 1.09 -5.57
CA SER A 545 -12.75 0.90 -4.26
C SER A 545 -13.62 1.42 -3.14
N TYR A 546 -13.46 0.80 -1.97
CA TYR A 546 -14.10 1.25 -0.76
C TYR A 546 -13.13 1.29 0.42
N GLU A 547 -13.39 2.20 1.33
CA GLU A 547 -12.78 2.28 2.64
C GLU A 547 -13.91 2.27 3.70
N ILE A 548 -13.81 1.33 4.64
CA ILE A 548 -14.58 1.31 5.88
C ILE A 548 -13.59 1.67 6.98
N ASN A 549 -13.80 2.80 7.65
CA ASN A 549 -12.91 3.27 8.72
C ASN A 549 -13.75 3.61 9.96
N VAL A 550 -13.66 2.80 10.99
CA VAL A 550 -14.33 3.05 12.28
C VAL A 550 -13.30 3.65 13.23
N TYR A 551 -13.55 4.88 13.65
CA TYR A 551 -12.67 5.61 14.57
C TYR A 551 -13.50 6.25 15.68
N LYS A 552 -13.20 5.87 16.94
CA LYS A 552 -13.90 6.35 18.14
C LYS A 552 -15.44 6.23 18.02
N GLY A 553 -15.92 5.08 17.58
CA GLY A 553 -17.34 4.78 17.46
C GLY A 553 -18.06 5.37 16.25
N ILE A 554 -17.37 6.15 15.41
CA ILE A 554 -17.94 6.69 14.17
C ILE A 554 -17.38 5.91 12.99
N MET A 555 -18.25 5.37 12.16
CA MET A 555 -17.90 4.75 10.88
C MET A 555 -17.87 5.82 9.78
N TYR A 556 -16.77 5.90 9.08
CA TYR A 556 -16.53 6.73 7.89
C TYR A 556 -16.39 5.82 6.69
N LEU A 557 -17.15 6.09 5.65
CA LEU A 557 -17.15 5.33 4.41
C LEU A 557 -16.69 6.21 3.27
N THR A 558 -15.82 5.67 2.41
CA THR A 558 -15.40 6.35 1.18
C THR A 558 -15.47 5.36 0.02
N PHE A 559 -16.11 5.76 -1.07
CA PHE A 559 -16.22 4.98 -2.30
C PHE A 559 -15.69 5.77 -3.49
N LYS A 560 -14.88 5.12 -4.32
CA LYS A 560 -14.28 5.72 -5.52
C LYS A 560 -14.35 4.75 -6.69
N SER A 561 -14.69 5.26 -7.87
CA SER A 561 -14.51 4.60 -9.16
C SER A 561 -14.15 5.66 -10.20
N GLU A 562 -13.37 5.26 -11.19
CA GLU A 562 -12.97 6.16 -12.27
C GLU A 562 -14.21 6.59 -13.07
N GLY A 563 -14.30 7.87 -13.41
CA GLY A 563 -15.49 8.40 -14.11
C GLY A 563 -16.71 8.67 -13.21
N HIS A 564 -16.70 8.21 -11.97
CA HIS A 564 -17.80 8.39 -11.03
C HIS A 564 -17.45 9.39 -9.91
N LYS A 565 -18.48 10.05 -9.40
CA LYS A 565 -18.31 10.95 -8.26
C LYS A 565 -17.90 10.14 -7.01
N THR A 566 -16.81 10.55 -6.34
CA THR A 566 -16.47 10.04 -5.01
C THR A 566 -17.62 10.25 -4.04
N ARG A 567 -17.99 9.21 -3.30
CA ARG A 567 -19.07 9.24 -2.29
C ARG A 567 -18.48 8.99 -0.90
N THR A 568 -18.94 9.76 0.07
CA THR A 568 -18.56 9.62 1.48
C THR A 568 -19.80 9.61 2.35
N PHE A 569 -19.79 8.79 3.40
CA PHE A 569 -20.87 8.68 4.36
C PHE A 569 -20.31 8.54 5.77
N THR A 570 -21.13 8.85 6.77
CA THR A 570 -20.79 8.64 8.18
C THR A 570 -21.97 7.99 8.90
N LYS A 571 -21.69 7.13 9.87
CA LYS A 571 -22.68 6.53 10.75
C LYS A 571 -22.13 6.38 12.17
N ASN A 572 -22.92 6.80 13.15
CA ASN A 572 -22.59 6.57 14.55
C ASN A 572 -22.91 5.11 14.92
N LEU A 573 -21.91 4.36 15.39
CA LEU A 573 -22.06 2.96 15.81
C LEU A 573 -22.21 2.79 17.33
N ILE A 574 -22.09 3.86 18.11
CA ILE A 574 -22.21 3.80 19.57
C ILE A 574 -23.44 4.53 20.10
N LYS A 575 -24.18 5.18 19.23
CA LYS A 575 -25.44 5.86 19.57
C LYS A 575 -26.41 5.75 18.40
N SER A 576 -27.60 5.23 18.70
CA SER A 576 -28.66 5.07 17.72
C SER A 576 -29.26 6.40 17.26
N GLU A 577 -29.60 6.47 15.98
CA GLU A 577 -30.38 7.52 15.35
C GLU A 577 -31.87 7.11 15.22
N TYR A 578 -32.19 5.81 15.39
CA TYR A 578 -33.52 5.22 15.14
C TYR A 578 -34.13 4.65 16.42
N VAL A 579 -34.09 5.43 17.50
CA VAL A 579 -34.57 4.99 18.82
C VAL A 579 -36.07 4.81 18.84
N ASN A 580 -36.81 5.59 18.05
CA ASN A 580 -38.28 5.46 17.93
C ASN A 580 -38.64 4.94 16.53
N LYS A 581 -39.71 4.18 16.43
CA LYS A 581 -40.20 3.66 15.14
C LYS A 581 -40.48 4.77 14.11
N SER A 582 -40.90 5.96 14.58
CA SER A 582 -41.10 7.15 13.74
C SER A 582 -39.81 7.68 13.10
N ASP A 583 -38.66 7.36 13.68
CA ASP A 583 -37.36 7.86 13.22
C ASP A 583 -36.82 6.99 12.06
N ILE A 584 -37.39 5.80 11.89
CA ILE A 584 -37.00 4.88 10.82
C ILE A 584 -37.47 5.43 9.46
N PRO A 585 -36.60 5.62 8.49
CA PRO A 585 -36.97 6.13 7.17
C PRO A 585 -38.02 5.26 6.47
N GLU A 586 -38.95 5.86 5.76
CA GLU A 586 -40.08 5.15 5.12
C GLU A 586 -39.65 4.09 4.14
N GLN A 587 -38.55 4.35 3.39
CA GLN A 587 -37.98 3.38 2.45
C GLN A 587 -37.55 2.07 3.12
N VAL A 588 -37.08 2.14 4.37
CA VAL A 588 -36.65 0.97 5.15
C VAL A 588 -37.85 0.15 5.61
N LYS A 589 -38.93 0.81 6.02
CA LYS A 589 -40.15 0.14 6.49
C LYS A 589 -40.75 -0.80 5.44
N ASN A 590 -40.55 -0.53 4.17
CA ASN A 590 -41.10 -1.31 3.08
C ASN A 590 -40.20 -2.49 2.65
N LEU A 591 -38.90 -2.54 3.06
CA LEU A 591 -38.00 -3.64 2.69
C LEU A 591 -38.28 -4.91 3.50
N PHE A 592 -38.74 -4.76 4.72
CA PHE A 592 -39.03 -5.88 5.62
C PHE A 592 -40.55 -6.15 5.70
N VAL A 593 -41.08 -6.80 4.69
CA VAL A 593 -42.46 -7.28 4.69
C VAL A 593 -42.46 -8.77 5.00
N PRO A 594 -43.15 -9.30 5.88
CA PRO A 594 -43.96 -8.86 7.04
C PRO A 594 -43.95 -9.91 8.15
N ILE A 595 -43.02 -9.99 8.94
CA ILE A 595 -43.15 -10.82 10.14
C ILE A 595 -42.82 -9.96 11.35
N GLY A 596 -43.85 -9.27 11.86
CA GLY A 596 -43.83 -8.64 13.19
C GLY A 596 -42.69 -7.65 13.45
N GLN A 597 -42.18 -6.98 12.40
CA GLN A 597 -41.07 -6.04 12.56
C GLN A 597 -41.57 -4.69 13.03
N ASP A 598 -41.78 -4.56 14.32
CA ASP A 598 -42.17 -3.35 15.01
C ASP A 598 -41.08 -2.82 15.94
N GLY A 599 -39.84 -3.25 15.71
CA GLY A 599 -38.68 -2.90 16.50
C GLY A 599 -38.05 -1.54 16.15
N THR A 600 -37.14 -1.15 16.99
CA THR A 600 -36.28 0.02 16.86
C THR A 600 -34.83 -0.38 17.13
N GLU A 601 -33.89 0.44 16.71
CA GLU A 601 -32.49 0.26 17.07
C GLU A 601 -32.32 0.44 18.60
N ARG A 602 -31.45 -0.33 19.22
CA ARG A 602 -31.06 -0.15 20.61
C ARG A 602 -30.43 1.22 20.81
N ALA A 603 -30.70 1.91 21.92
CA ALA A 603 -30.23 3.28 22.16
C ALA A 603 -28.69 3.45 22.06
N ASN A 604 -27.95 2.42 22.48
CA ASN A 604 -26.49 2.39 22.42
C ASN A 604 -25.92 1.74 21.12
N ALA A 605 -26.81 1.48 20.16
CA ALA A 605 -26.41 0.85 18.88
C ALA A 605 -25.48 -0.38 19.07
N TYR A 606 -24.28 -0.34 18.58
CA TYR A 606 -23.26 -1.40 18.70
C TYR A 606 -22.17 -1.11 19.74
N SER A 607 -22.37 -0.11 20.62
CA SER A 607 -21.40 0.25 21.65
C SER A 607 -21.07 -0.94 22.54
N GLY A 608 -19.78 -1.23 22.66
CA GLY A 608 -19.25 -2.34 23.43
C GLY A 608 -19.43 -3.73 22.79
N GLU A 609 -20.09 -3.84 21.64
CA GLU A 609 -20.21 -5.11 20.93
C GLU A 609 -18.94 -5.44 20.13
N LEU A 610 -18.54 -6.71 20.17
CA LEU A 610 -17.43 -7.20 19.36
C LEU A 610 -17.84 -7.28 17.89
N ASN A 611 -17.02 -6.74 17.02
CA ASN A 611 -17.21 -6.73 15.59
C ASN A 611 -15.95 -7.25 14.88
N TYR A 612 -16.12 -7.68 13.63
CA TYR A 612 -15.02 -8.10 12.76
C TYR A 612 -15.36 -7.82 11.31
N PHE A 613 -14.32 -7.68 10.49
CA PHE A 613 -14.51 -7.49 9.06
C PHE A 613 -14.71 -8.79 8.30
N LYS A 614 -15.46 -8.68 7.21
CA LYS A 614 -15.58 -9.70 6.18
C LYS A 614 -15.40 -9.07 4.80
N GLN A 615 -14.83 -9.84 3.86
CA GLN A 615 -14.59 -9.42 2.48
C GLN A 615 -14.63 -10.63 1.53
N GLY A 616 -15.27 -10.50 0.39
CA GLY A 616 -15.34 -11.59 -0.58
C GLY A 616 -16.56 -11.54 -1.48
N ALA A 617 -17.10 -12.70 -1.81
CA ALA A 617 -18.33 -12.87 -2.58
C ALA A 617 -19.39 -13.55 -1.71
N TYR A 618 -20.23 -12.76 -1.05
CA TYR A 618 -21.39 -13.28 -0.32
C TYR A 618 -22.61 -13.19 -1.20
N ASN A 619 -22.96 -14.28 -1.86
CA ASN A 619 -24.07 -14.34 -2.82
C ASN A 619 -25.41 -14.16 -2.11
N GLN A 620 -26.16 -13.15 -2.45
CA GLN A 620 -27.47 -12.88 -1.90
C GLN A 620 -28.60 -13.54 -2.69
N THR A 621 -28.27 -14.09 -3.85
CA THR A 621 -29.23 -14.79 -4.71
C THR A 621 -29.23 -16.27 -4.38
N ASN A 622 -30.34 -16.79 -3.86
CA ASN A 622 -30.49 -18.18 -3.40
C ASN A 622 -31.72 -18.87 -3.99
N GLY A 623 -31.78 -20.18 -3.86
CA GLY A 623 -32.90 -21.00 -4.36
C GLY A 623 -34.13 -21.08 -3.46
N LYS A 624 -34.17 -20.34 -2.33
CA LYS A 624 -35.34 -20.38 -1.43
C LYS A 624 -36.54 -19.68 -2.07
N ALA A 625 -37.70 -20.27 -1.87
CA ALA A 625 -38.94 -19.77 -2.43
C ALA A 625 -39.28 -18.36 -1.92
N PRO A 626 -39.57 -17.40 -2.81
CA PRO A 626 -39.88 -16.00 -2.45
C PRO A 626 -40.99 -15.84 -1.44
N GLU A 627 -41.99 -16.75 -1.45
CA GLU A 627 -43.14 -16.74 -0.55
C GLU A 627 -42.75 -16.85 0.94
N LYS A 628 -41.52 -17.35 1.22
CA LYS A 628 -41.02 -17.43 2.59
C LYS A 628 -40.54 -16.08 3.09
N ASN A 629 -39.93 -15.29 2.23
CA ASN A 629 -39.49 -13.94 2.53
C ASN A 629 -39.15 -13.18 1.25
N MET A 630 -39.96 -12.19 0.89
CA MET A 630 -39.82 -11.37 -0.31
C MET A 630 -38.58 -10.44 -0.33
N VAL A 631 -37.89 -10.34 0.78
CA VAL A 631 -36.63 -9.56 0.84
C VAL A 631 -35.43 -10.45 0.53
N TRP A 632 -35.38 -11.67 1.10
CA TRP A 632 -34.16 -12.48 1.13
C TRP A 632 -34.22 -13.81 0.37
N CYS A 633 -35.40 -14.29 -0.02
CA CYS A 633 -35.56 -15.57 -0.69
C CYS A 633 -35.75 -15.35 -2.21
N ALA A 634 -34.67 -15.54 -2.98
CA ALA A 634 -34.58 -15.10 -4.37
C ALA A 634 -35.29 -16.04 -5.39
N GLY A 635 -35.62 -17.27 -5.02
CA GLY A 635 -36.23 -18.23 -5.93
C GLY A 635 -35.38 -18.52 -7.18
N ALA A 636 -34.09 -18.47 -7.06
CA ALA A 636 -33.16 -18.64 -8.15
C ALA A 636 -32.96 -20.10 -8.53
N GLU A 637 -32.54 -20.34 -9.77
CA GLU A 637 -32.14 -21.68 -10.24
C GLU A 637 -30.87 -22.15 -9.53
N THR A 638 -30.85 -23.39 -9.08
CA THR A 638 -29.75 -23.99 -8.32
C THR A 638 -29.28 -25.34 -8.90
N TYR A 639 -29.93 -25.82 -9.91
CA TYR A 639 -29.63 -27.12 -10.57
C TYR A 639 -29.49 -28.27 -9.54
N GLY A 640 -30.34 -28.28 -8.52
CA GLY A 640 -30.30 -29.27 -7.45
C GLY A 640 -29.03 -29.25 -6.60
N GLY A 641 -28.27 -28.15 -6.60
CA GLY A 641 -27.01 -28.00 -5.90
C GLY A 641 -25.76 -28.38 -6.72
N ASP A 642 -25.91 -28.73 -7.99
CA ASP A 642 -24.78 -28.99 -8.92
C ASP A 642 -24.02 -27.68 -9.19
N ILE A 643 -22.85 -27.50 -8.57
CA ILE A 643 -22.04 -26.27 -8.65
C ILE A 643 -21.55 -26.04 -10.08
N ALA A 644 -21.11 -27.08 -10.78
CA ALA A 644 -20.60 -26.96 -12.15
C ALA A 644 -21.69 -26.44 -13.10
N LYS A 645 -22.89 -26.97 -12.98
CA LYS A 645 -24.04 -26.50 -13.77
C LYS A 645 -24.46 -25.07 -13.39
N GLN A 646 -24.38 -24.70 -12.12
CA GLN A 646 -24.64 -23.32 -11.72
C GLN A 646 -23.63 -22.36 -12.37
N TYR A 647 -22.36 -22.70 -12.39
CA TYR A 647 -21.31 -21.90 -13.04
C TYR A 647 -21.49 -21.81 -14.55
N GLU A 648 -21.77 -22.93 -15.21
CA GLU A 648 -22.05 -22.99 -16.66
C GLU A 648 -23.22 -22.09 -17.07
N ASN A 649 -24.23 -21.96 -16.21
CA ASN A 649 -25.47 -21.25 -16.54
C ASN A 649 -25.57 -19.87 -15.88
N GLY A 650 -24.48 -19.31 -15.36
CA GLY A 650 -24.42 -17.95 -14.77
C GLY A 650 -25.19 -17.82 -13.45
N CYS A 651 -25.49 -18.94 -12.75
CA CYS A 651 -26.21 -18.98 -11.47
C CYS A 651 -25.22 -18.89 -10.29
N TYR A 652 -24.40 -17.84 -10.26
CA TYR A 652 -23.37 -17.61 -9.26
C TYR A 652 -23.00 -16.12 -9.18
N THR A 653 -22.18 -15.76 -8.19
CA THR A 653 -21.50 -14.47 -8.11
C THR A 653 -20.00 -14.65 -8.15
N GLU A 654 -19.29 -13.70 -8.77
CA GLU A 654 -17.84 -13.67 -8.86
C GLU A 654 -17.34 -12.24 -8.62
N VAL A 655 -16.46 -12.09 -7.66
CA VAL A 655 -15.87 -10.80 -7.27
C VAL A 655 -14.36 -10.93 -7.22
N TRP A 656 -13.67 -10.01 -7.84
CA TRP A 656 -12.22 -9.96 -7.89
C TRP A 656 -11.72 -8.82 -7.03
N PHE A 657 -10.70 -9.09 -6.20
CA PHE A 657 -10.12 -8.12 -5.26
C PHE A 657 -8.62 -7.95 -5.47
N ARG A 658 -8.14 -6.72 -5.24
CA ARG A 658 -6.74 -6.34 -5.13
C ARG A 658 -6.58 -5.12 -4.21
N ASP A 659 -5.36 -4.79 -3.86
CA ASP A 659 -5.03 -3.57 -3.08
C ASP A 659 -5.88 -3.45 -1.79
N CYS A 660 -6.03 -4.57 -1.10
CA CYS A 660 -6.80 -4.65 0.14
C CYS A 660 -5.89 -4.44 1.36
N THR A 661 -6.39 -3.73 2.35
CA THR A 661 -5.71 -3.54 3.64
C THR A 661 -6.66 -3.74 4.81
N VAL A 662 -6.13 -4.20 5.94
CA VAL A 662 -6.87 -4.28 7.22
C VAL A 662 -5.99 -3.75 8.35
N GLY A 663 -6.59 -3.01 9.29
CA GLY A 663 -5.85 -2.44 10.41
C GLY A 663 -6.74 -1.78 11.46
N LEU A 664 -6.13 -0.96 12.30
CA LEU A 664 -6.83 -0.14 13.28
C LEU A 664 -7.53 1.04 12.60
N GLY A 665 -8.63 1.49 13.19
CA GLY A 665 -9.30 2.71 12.77
C GLY A 665 -8.38 3.94 12.91
N THR A 666 -8.43 4.83 11.93
CA THR A 666 -7.59 6.03 11.90
C THR A 666 -8.44 7.30 11.90
N LYS A 667 -7.89 8.38 12.47
CA LYS A 667 -8.56 9.68 12.39
C LYS A 667 -8.76 10.04 10.91
N PRO A 668 -9.99 10.37 10.48
CA PRO A 668 -10.21 10.81 9.11
C PRO A 668 -9.40 12.08 8.81
N ASN A 669 -8.85 12.15 7.61
CA ASN A 669 -8.29 13.41 7.10
C ASN A 669 -9.46 14.35 6.81
N ASN A 670 -9.46 15.54 7.39
CA ASN A 670 -10.45 16.59 7.16
C ASN A 670 -10.42 17.07 5.73
#